data_a9979fe45cf026a16591515b6681f6ff
#
_entry.id   a9979fe45cf026a16591515b6681f6ff
#
_cell.length_a   1.000
_cell.length_b   1.000
_cell.length_c   1.000
_cell.angle_alpha   90.00
_cell.angle_beta   90.00
_cell.angle_gamma   90.00
#
_symmetry.space_group_name_H-M   'P 1'
#
loop_
_entity.id
_entity.type
_entity.pdbx_description
1 polymer ?
#
loop_
_entity_poly.entity_id
_entity_poly.type
_entity_poly.pdbx_seq_one_letter_code
_entity_poly.pdbx_strand_id
1 'polypeptide(L)'
;MKRIIFICLAIFSFHQASAQTRLTGKITDNLTGELIPGATIYFPELKRGTVSDITGSYKFENLPKLKSTVQVEFLGYKTIVERINLSAQTTMNFVMEQSVAEMSEVVVTGTSRASEIKRSPIPMATLDRKELKENLNTNIIDAITNLPGISAVTTGPNVSKPFIHGLGYNRVLTLFDGVRQEGQQWGDEHGVEVDENSVDRIEIVKGPASLTYGSDALAGVVNLLSAHPATEGTITGQTAASYQTNNGLFDATATLSGNSGGFIWGGVATFKQATNYQNKNDGRVYGTAFKEKDLSGYAGIDKKWGYSHLNFSVFDDLQEIPDGSRDSITRKFTKQVTEIDTFRPIVSDSELNFYKIAVLHQHVQHFKVYSSNNIILGKSNLGLILGYQENIRREFSHPEYPDVAGLYLVLNTFTYDIKYHLPEFKDWETTFGMNGMYQNNRNQGTEFIIPDYNLFDIGPFTYIERAFDKLGIRGGIRYDVRIFSNDAMFTAIDTQSGFNRQVSSSEATDQPFHPYNKTFTGLSGSIGATYKLSDFFTLRSNIARGFRAPNILELSANGVHPGTLIYQIGNEEFKPEFSLQEDLGLNFASKHVLGNLEIFNNNISNYIYNQKLVNRLGQDLVVVVGNQTFKFHQTQAQLYGFEANIDIHPHPLDWLHFENSISAVYAVNRGGNGVTVTENNKYLPSIPPLHTSSELRVNLKKKYKNLSSIYVKIGMEYFARQDRIFSSDNTESPTSGYVLFNSGLGADITNKRGKILANLNILGSNITDVAYQSHLSRLKYFEEYPNNPSGKSGIYNMGRNISFKLTVPLDFK
;
A
#
# COMPACT_ATOMS: atom_id res chain seq x y z
N MET A 1 14.38 38.44 4.35
CA MET A 1 13.65 38.18 3.13
C MET A 1 14.34 38.68 1.85
N LYS A 2 14.80 39.91 1.69
CA LYS A 2 15.44 40.40 0.43
C LYS A 2 16.72 39.65 0.01
N ARG A 3 17.53 39.11 0.90
CA ARG A 3 18.74 38.35 0.59
C ARG A 3 18.48 36.91 0.14
N ILE A 4 17.36 36.30 0.54
CA ILE A 4 16.96 34.92 0.14
C ILE A 4 16.42 34.96 -1.31
N ILE A 5 15.68 36.03 -1.68
CA ILE A 5 15.15 36.22 -3.06
C ILE A 5 16.30 36.41 -4.05
N PHE A 6 17.41 37.08 -3.65
CA PHE A 6 18.57 37.28 -4.53
C PHE A 6 19.36 35.96 -4.75
N ILE A 7 19.40 35.07 -3.77
CA ILE A 7 20.04 33.73 -3.92
C ILE A 7 19.21 32.84 -4.81
N CYS A 8 17.87 32.87 -4.69
CA CYS A 8 16.98 32.14 -5.62
C CYS A 8 17.03 32.66 -7.05
N LEU A 9 17.19 33.97 -7.27
CA LEU A 9 17.35 34.57 -8.61
C LEU A 9 18.73 34.30 -9.24
N ALA A 10 19.79 34.18 -8.44
CA ALA A 10 21.13 33.85 -8.93
C ALA A 10 21.27 32.41 -9.41
N ILE A 11 20.48 31.48 -8.87
CA ILE A 11 20.46 30.07 -9.31
C ILE A 11 19.80 29.91 -10.69
N PHE A 12 18.93 30.84 -11.09
CA PHE A 12 18.23 30.80 -12.38
C PHE A 12 19.04 31.29 -13.59
N SER A 13 20.26 31.81 -13.37
CA SER A 13 21.02 32.48 -14.44
C SER A 13 22.07 31.61 -15.14
N PHE A 14 22.22 30.31 -14.82
CA PHE A 14 23.10 29.41 -15.52
C PHE A 14 22.44 28.80 -16.76
N HIS A 15 22.24 29.62 -17.80
CA HIS A 15 21.93 29.14 -19.13
C HIS A 15 23.23 28.65 -19.79
N GLN A 16 23.60 27.40 -19.59
CA GLN A 16 24.54 26.75 -20.46
C GLN A 16 23.84 26.36 -21.77
N ALA A 17 24.31 26.84 -22.91
CA ALA A 17 23.87 26.40 -24.22
C ALA A 17 24.31 24.95 -24.45
N SER A 18 23.57 23.98 -23.98
CA SER A 18 23.79 22.56 -24.24
C SER A 18 23.16 22.20 -25.58
N ALA A 19 23.96 21.62 -26.49
CA ALA A 19 23.48 21.11 -27.78
C ALA A 19 22.32 20.13 -27.56
N GLN A 20 21.27 20.24 -28.38
CA GLN A 20 20.06 19.40 -28.29
C GLN A 20 20.40 17.93 -28.54
N THR A 21 20.07 17.05 -27.62
CA THR A 21 20.19 15.60 -27.83
C THR A 21 18.83 15.09 -28.30
N ARG A 22 18.84 14.55 -29.51
CA ARG A 22 17.67 13.89 -30.11
C ARG A 22 17.94 12.40 -30.10
N LEU A 23 16.97 11.60 -29.71
CA LEU A 23 16.99 10.15 -29.88
C LEU A 23 15.86 9.75 -30.80
N THR A 24 16.19 9.01 -31.87
CA THR A 24 15.22 8.48 -32.83
C THR A 24 15.50 7.00 -33.04
N GLY A 25 14.55 6.25 -33.55
CA GLY A 25 14.73 4.85 -33.92
C GLY A 25 13.45 4.21 -34.41
N LYS A 26 13.51 2.91 -34.65
CA LYS A 26 12.40 2.08 -35.06
C LYS A 26 12.26 0.91 -34.12
N ILE A 27 11.02 0.43 -33.99
CA ILE A 27 10.68 -0.75 -33.22
C ILE A 27 10.18 -1.80 -34.18
N THR A 28 10.78 -3.01 -34.12
CA THR A 28 10.48 -4.12 -35.02
C THR A 28 10.27 -5.43 -34.27
N ASP A 29 9.49 -6.30 -34.82
CA ASP A 29 9.31 -7.68 -34.34
C ASP A 29 10.54 -8.53 -34.71
N ASN A 30 11.04 -9.33 -33.77
CA ASN A 30 12.24 -10.16 -33.95
C ASN A 30 12.03 -11.31 -34.95
N LEU A 31 10.82 -11.84 -35.10
CA LEU A 31 10.54 -13.00 -35.98
C LEU A 31 10.13 -12.57 -37.36
N THR A 32 9.28 -11.54 -37.47
CA THR A 32 8.70 -11.13 -38.77
C THR A 32 9.45 -9.97 -39.40
N GLY A 33 10.20 -9.20 -38.60
CA GLY A 33 10.82 -7.94 -39.02
C GLY A 33 9.81 -6.82 -39.24
N GLU A 34 8.53 -7.05 -38.97
CA GLU A 34 7.47 -6.05 -39.13
C GLU A 34 7.65 -4.89 -38.15
N LEU A 35 7.19 -3.72 -38.56
CA LEU A 35 7.20 -2.53 -37.73
C LEU A 35 6.12 -2.62 -36.63
N ILE A 36 6.45 -2.21 -35.42
CA ILE A 36 5.52 -2.24 -34.27
C ILE A 36 5.04 -0.80 -33.98
N PRO A 37 3.84 -0.41 -34.44
CA PRO A 37 3.23 0.86 -34.08
C PRO A 37 2.57 0.77 -32.70
N GLY A 38 2.61 1.88 -31.94
CA GLY A 38 1.96 1.95 -30.63
C GLY A 38 2.78 1.41 -29.46
N ALA A 39 4.04 0.99 -29.71
CA ALA A 39 4.93 0.61 -28.61
C ALA A 39 5.34 1.85 -27.80
N THR A 40 5.33 1.74 -26.47
CA THR A 40 5.74 2.78 -25.52
C THR A 40 7.22 2.71 -25.27
N ILE A 41 7.90 3.84 -25.36
CA ILE A 41 9.31 4.01 -25.00
C ILE A 41 9.36 5.02 -23.85
N TYR A 42 9.88 4.61 -22.69
CA TYR A 42 9.84 5.40 -21.47
C TYR A 42 11.20 5.46 -20.76
N PHE A 43 11.53 6.62 -20.21
CA PHE A 43 12.68 6.87 -19.37
C PHE A 43 12.21 7.11 -17.92
N PRO A 44 12.21 6.10 -17.05
CA PRO A 44 11.66 6.20 -15.69
C PRO A 44 12.31 7.31 -14.84
N GLU A 45 13.62 7.44 -14.93
CA GLU A 45 14.40 8.46 -14.19
C GLU A 45 14.11 9.90 -14.65
N LEU A 46 13.64 10.06 -15.88
CA LEU A 46 13.30 11.37 -16.47
C LEU A 46 11.80 11.64 -16.48
N LYS A 47 10.99 10.64 -16.12
CA LYS A 47 9.51 10.65 -16.25
C LYS A 47 9.01 11.05 -17.64
N ARG A 48 9.76 10.62 -18.70
CA ARG A 48 9.48 10.98 -20.10
C ARG A 48 9.22 9.78 -20.97
N GLY A 49 8.13 9.83 -21.73
CA GLY A 49 7.73 8.78 -22.65
C GLY A 49 7.35 9.30 -24.04
N THR A 50 7.40 8.39 -25.01
CA THR A 50 6.85 8.56 -26.36
C THR A 50 6.27 7.24 -26.83
N VAL A 51 5.53 7.29 -27.93
CA VAL A 51 4.91 6.09 -28.56
C VAL A 51 5.39 6.01 -30.01
N SER A 52 5.64 4.80 -30.52
CA SER A 52 5.99 4.60 -31.93
C SER A 52 4.78 4.89 -32.84
N ASP A 53 5.02 5.57 -33.93
CA ASP A 53 4.01 5.92 -34.94
C ASP A 53 3.63 4.72 -35.83
N ILE A 54 2.75 4.95 -36.81
CA ILE A 54 2.28 3.91 -37.75
C ILE A 54 3.43 3.26 -38.56
N THR A 55 4.60 3.88 -38.60
CA THR A 55 5.81 3.36 -39.26
C THR A 55 6.77 2.72 -38.27
N GLY A 56 6.31 2.42 -37.03
CA GLY A 56 7.15 1.90 -35.96
C GLY A 56 8.25 2.86 -35.52
N SER A 57 8.26 4.10 -35.99
CA SER A 57 9.30 5.09 -35.68
C SER A 57 8.96 5.84 -34.41
N TYR A 58 10.00 6.17 -33.62
CA TYR A 58 9.84 6.99 -32.44
C TYR A 58 10.85 8.13 -32.38
N LYS A 59 10.53 9.17 -31.61
CA LYS A 59 11.36 10.36 -31.49
C LYS A 59 11.25 10.96 -30.10
N PHE A 60 12.42 11.26 -29.52
CA PHE A 60 12.55 12.16 -28.38
C PHE A 60 13.36 13.40 -28.78
N GLU A 61 12.93 14.54 -28.31
CA GLU A 61 13.65 15.79 -28.41
C GLU A 61 14.05 16.28 -27.02
N ASN A 62 15.13 17.05 -26.94
CA ASN A 62 15.55 17.70 -25.70
C ASN A 62 15.85 16.73 -24.54
N LEU A 63 16.41 15.53 -24.83
CA LEU A 63 16.92 14.64 -23.80
C LEU A 63 18.21 15.19 -23.17
N PRO A 64 18.45 14.93 -21.87
CA PRO A 64 19.69 15.30 -21.21
C PRO A 64 20.85 14.39 -21.63
N LYS A 65 22.08 14.90 -21.54
CA LYS A 65 23.30 14.14 -21.87
C LYS A 65 23.80 13.34 -20.68
N LEU A 66 23.17 12.21 -20.40
CA LEU A 66 23.54 11.30 -19.30
C LEU A 66 23.29 9.84 -19.71
N LYS A 67 23.76 8.88 -18.90
CA LYS A 67 23.29 7.50 -18.99
C LYS A 67 21.94 7.40 -18.29
N SER A 68 20.94 6.81 -18.93
CA SER A 68 19.60 6.59 -18.37
C SER A 68 19.04 5.23 -18.77
N THR A 69 18.18 4.68 -17.95
CA THR A 69 17.45 3.46 -18.27
C THR A 69 16.32 3.80 -19.23
N VAL A 70 16.21 3.06 -20.32
CA VAL A 70 15.07 3.08 -21.24
C VAL A 70 14.28 1.79 -21.10
N GLN A 71 12.99 1.91 -21.09
CA GLN A 71 12.03 0.82 -21.08
C GLN A 71 11.22 0.89 -22.36
N VAL A 72 11.07 -0.24 -23.08
CA VAL A 72 10.26 -0.34 -24.30
C VAL A 72 9.24 -1.44 -24.09
N GLU A 73 7.97 -1.07 -24.19
CA GLU A 73 6.84 -1.93 -23.89
C GLU A 73 5.85 -1.98 -25.05
N PHE A 74 5.34 -3.17 -25.34
CA PHE A 74 4.23 -3.38 -26.23
C PHE A 74 3.48 -4.66 -25.86
N LEU A 75 2.17 -4.63 -25.86
CA LEU A 75 1.34 -5.76 -25.46
C LEU A 75 1.65 -7.02 -26.29
N GLY A 76 1.98 -8.12 -25.61
CA GLY A 76 2.36 -9.39 -26.26
C GLY A 76 3.84 -9.50 -26.62
N TYR A 77 4.66 -8.56 -26.17
CA TYR A 77 6.11 -8.56 -26.34
C TYR A 77 6.82 -8.44 -25.00
N LYS A 78 8.01 -9.02 -24.95
CA LYS A 78 8.88 -8.91 -23.79
C LYS A 78 9.37 -7.46 -23.67
N THR A 79 9.19 -6.88 -22.51
CA THR A 79 9.69 -5.54 -22.18
C THR A 79 11.22 -5.49 -22.32
N ILE A 80 11.71 -4.55 -23.09
CA ILE A 80 13.15 -4.26 -23.21
C ILE A 80 13.51 -3.24 -22.13
N VAL A 81 14.56 -3.54 -21.36
CA VAL A 81 15.13 -2.64 -20.37
C VAL A 81 16.63 -2.53 -20.65
N GLU A 82 17.06 -1.36 -21.08
CA GLU A 82 18.46 -1.11 -21.40
C GLU A 82 18.95 0.20 -20.80
N ARG A 83 20.22 0.21 -20.40
CA ARG A 83 20.86 1.43 -19.94
C ARG A 83 21.65 2.05 -21.08
N ILE A 84 21.22 3.20 -21.58
CA ILE A 84 21.76 3.86 -22.75
C ILE A 84 22.48 5.16 -22.40
N ASN A 85 23.51 5.48 -23.18
CA ASN A 85 24.25 6.73 -23.04
C ASN A 85 23.71 7.79 -24.01
N LEU A 86 22.84 8.64 -23.51
CA LEU A 86 22.20 9.72 -24.27
C LEU A 86 23.19 10.80 -24.76
N SER A 87 24.44 10.81 -24.27
CA SER A 87 25.45 11.72 -24.76
C SER A 87 26.07 11.27 -26.08
N ALA A 88 26.03 9.96 -26.36
CA ALA A 88 26.71 9.36 -27.51
C ALA A 88 25.75 8.82 -28.58
N GLN A 89 24.52 8.49 -28.18
CA GLN A 89 23.52 7.84 -29.04
C GLN A 89 22.46 8.83 -29.49
N THR A 90 22.30 9.01 -30.79
CA THR A 90 21.24 9.82 -31.42
C THR A 90 20.23 8.97 -32.18
N THR A 91 20.57 7.71 -32.44
CA THR A 91 19.67 6.72 -33.08
C THR A 91 19.81 5.38 -32.38
N MET A 92 18.67 4.75 -32.06
CA MET A 92 18.64 3.44 -31.45
C MET A 92 17.38 2.68 -31.94
N ASN A 93 17.57 1.51 -32.50
CA ASN A 93 16.47 0.65 -32.90
C ASN A 93 16.28 -0.45 -31.86
N PHE A 94 15.03 -0.78 -31.57
CA PHE A 94 14.68 -1.86 -30.65
C PHE A 94 14.03 -3.00 -31.44
N VAL A 95 14.51 -4.21 -31.18
CA VAL A 95 13.95 -5.44 -31.76
C VAL A 95 13.25 -6.17 -30.62
N MET A 96 11.93 -6.22 -30.66
CA MET A 96 11.13 -6.82 -29.60
C MET A 96 10.87 -8.30 -29.89
N GLU A 97 11.04 -9.12 -28.87
CA GLU A 97 10.72 -10.55 -28.90
C GLU A 97 9.28 -10.76 -28.41
N GLN A 98 8.48 -11.49 -29.20
CA GLN A 98 7.14 -11.86 -28.76
C GLN A 98 7.24 -12.71 -27.49
N SER A 99 6.50 -12.35 -26.48
CA SER A 99 6.45 -13.04 -25.19
C SER A 99 5.04 -12.94 -24.63
N VAL A 100 4.61 -13.98 -24.01
CA VAL A 100 3.31 -14.07 -23.32
C VAL A 100 3.43 -13.85 -21.84
N ALA A 101 4.63 -13.86 -21.33
CA ALA A 101 4.91 -13.73 -19.92
C ALA A 101 5.88 -12.57 -19.67
N GLU A 102 5.45 -11.57 -18.92
CA GLU A 102 6.26 -10.42 -18.58
C GLU A 102 7.15 -10.73 -17.37
N MET A 103 8.46 -10.82 -17.57
CA MET A 103 9.44 -10.96 -16.48
C MET A 103 10.44 -9.80 -16.38
N SER A 104 10.32 -8.82 -17.25
CA SER A 104 11.27 -7.70 -17.30
C SER A 104 10.61 -6.42 -16.78
N GLU A 105 9.97 -6.50 -15.62
CA GLU A 105 9.44 -5.31 -14.97
C GLU A 105 10.55 -4.44 -14.40
N VAL A 106 10.42 -3.13 -14.63
CA VAL A 106 11.30 -2.12 -14.08
C VAL A 106 10.69 -1.58 -12.81
N VAL A 107 11.45 -1.50 -11.76
CA VAL A 107 11.07 -0.90 -10.49
C VAL A 107 11.93 0.31 -10.17
N VAL A 108 11.34 1.27 -9.50
CA VAL A 108 12.01 2.46 -8.97
C VAL A 108 12.10 2.44 -7.45
N THR A 109 11.32 1.58 -6.80
CA THR A 109 11.28 1.43 -5.34
C THR A 109 12.41 0.54 -4.86
N GLY A 110 13.03 0.88 -3.72
CA GLY A 110 14.08 0.04 -3.11
C GLY A 110 15.40 0.02 -3.89
N THR A 111 15.53 0.83 -4.92
CA THR A 111 16.73 0.93 -5.76
C THR A 111 17.20 2.38 -5.84
N SER A 112 18.44 2.59 -6.19
CA SER A 112 18.97 3.94 -6.42
C SER A 112 18.43 4.56 -7.71
N ARG A 113 18.14 3.72 -8.69
CA ARG A 113 17.60 4.07 -10.02
C ARG A 113 16.66 2.98 -10.49
N ALA A 114 15.92 3.26 -11.58
CA ALA A 114 15.09 2.25 -12.24
C ALA A 114 15.89 1.01 -12.64
N SER A 115 15.46 -0.15 -12.20
CA SER A 115 16.14 -1.43 -12.48
C SER A 115 15.16 -2.59 -12.68
N GLU A 116 15.58 -3.62 -13.41
CA GLU A 116 14.79 -4.84 -13.55
C GLU A 116 14.67 -5.60 -12.23
N ILE A 117 13.49 -6.11 -11.90
CA ILE A 117 13.23 -6.91 -10.68
C ILE A 117 14.20 -8.09 -10.58
N LYS A 118 14.44 -8.79 -11.69
CA LYS A 118 15.35 -9.96 -11.70
C LYS A 118 16.79 -9.64 -11.34
N ARG A 119 17.21 -8.35 -11.43
CA ARG A 119 18.53 -7.89 -11.03
C ARG A 119 18.58 -7.39 -9.59
N SER A 120 17.43 -7.34 -8.91
CA SER A 120 17.37 -6.95 -7.50
C SER A 120 17.66 -8.14 -6.60
N PRO A 121 18.62 -8.07 -5.67
CA PRO A 121 18.81 -9.09 -4.64
C PRO A 121 17.71 -9.04 -3.57
N ILE A 122 16.99 -7.93 -3.50
CA ILE A 122 15.92 -7.70 -2.55
C ILE A 122 14.63 -8.30 -3.12
N PRO A 123 13.84 -9.03 -2.31
CA PRO A 123 12.54 -9.53 -2.71
C PRO A 123 11.58 -8.40 -3.09
N MET A 124 11.00 -8.49 -4.27
CA MET A 124 10.07 -7.48 -4.77
C MET A 124 8.88 -8.13 -5.49
N ALA A 125 7.75 -7.46 -5.42
CA ALA A 125 6.56 -7.78 -6.22
C ALA A 125 5.99 -6.50 -6.81
N THR A 126 5.30 -6.63 -7.93
CA THR A 126 4.63 -5.51 -8.62
C THR A 126 3.24 -5.91 -8.99
N LEU A 127 2.38 -4.92 -9.17
CA LEU A 127 1.04 -5.06 -9.70
C LEU A 127 0.80 -3.91 -10.68
N ASP A 128 0.50 -4.22 -11.92
CA ASP A 128 0.30 -3.20 -12.96
C ASP A 128 -1.17 -2.74 -13.04
N ARG A 129 -1.41 -1.73 -13.88
CA ARG A 129 -2.75 -1.18 -14.11
C ARG A 129 -3.74 -2.18 -14.68
N LYS A 130 -3.29 -3.13 -15.52
CA LYS A 130 -4.15 -4.15 -16.12
C LYS A 130 -4.64 -5.10 -15.04
N GLU A 131 -3.74 -5.59 -14.21
CA GLU A 131 -4.05 -6.46 -13.07
C GLU A 131 -4.99 -5.76 -12.08
N LEU A 132 -4.75 -4.46 -11.77
CA LEU A 132 -5.64 -3.66 -10.92
C LEU A 132 -7.06 -3.54 -11.49
N LYS A 133 -7.21 -3.47 -12.82
CA LYS A 133 -8.52 -3.38 -13.49
C LYS A 133 -9.23 -4.72 -13.60
N GLU A 134 -8.50 -5.81 -13.73
CA GLU A 134 -9.01 -7.16 -13.96
C GLU A 134 -9.25 -7.93 -12.65
N ASN A 135 -9.01 -7.32 -11.49
CA ASN A 135 -9.32 -7.84 -10.17
C ASN A 135 -10.48 -7.05 -9.52
N LEU A 136 -11.25 -7.76 -8.69
CA LEU A 136 -12.32 -7.17 -7.91
C LEU A 136 -11.74 -6.68 -6.59
N ASN A 137 -11.61 -5.37 -6.44
CA ASN A 137 -11.07 -4.73 -5.25
C ASN A 137 -12.11 -3.76 -4.68
N THR A 138 -12.10 -3.57 -3.37
CA THR A 138 -12.90 -2.53 -2.71
C THR A 138 -12.02 -1.33 -2.34
N ASN A 139 -10.76 -1.59 -2.06
CA ASN A 139 -9.73 -0.59 -1.77
C ASN A 139 -8.37 -1.05 -2.33
N ILE A 140 -7.37 -0.17 -2.29
CA ILE A 140 -6.06 -0.41 -2.89
C ILE A 140 -5.28 -1.56 -2.23
N ILE A 141 -5.51 -1.84 -0.94
CA ILE A 141 -4.80 -2.91 -0.22
C ILE A 141 -5.37 -4.28 -0.57
N ASP A 142 -6.67 -4.39 -0.82
CA ASP A 142 -7.27 -5.65 -1.29
C ASP A 142 -6.61 -6.12 -2.60
N ALA A 143 -6.21 -5.18 -3.47
CA ALA A 143 -5.56 -5.49 -4.74
C ALA A 143 -4.25 -6.28 -4.57
N ILE A 144 -3.49 -6.04 -3.51
CA ILE A 144 -2.17 -6.66 -3.30
C ILE A 144 -2.21 -7.96 -2.49
N THR A 145 -3.34 -8.31 -1.87
CA THR A 145 -3.42 -9.50 -1.00
C THR A 145 -3.32 -10.83 -1.76
N ASN A 146 -3.49 -10.81 -3.08
CA ASN A 146 -3.28 -11.98 -3.95
C ASN A 146 -1.79 -12.28 -4.20
N LEU A 147 -0.89 -11.34 -3.88
CA LEU A 147 0.54 -11.56 -4.04
C LEU A 147 1.07 -12.43 -2.89
N PRO A 148 1.97 -13.41 -3.17
CA PRO A 148 2.51 -14.28 -2.12
C PRO A 148 3.23 -13.46 -1.04
N GLY A 149 3.10 -13.89 0.23
CA GLY A 149 3.70 -13.22 1.38
C GLY A 149 3.03 -11.92 1.82
N ILE A 150 1.97 -11.48 1.10
CA ILE A 150 1.17 -10.31 1.44
C ILE A 150 -0.17 -10.75 2.00
N SER A 151 -0.62 -10.07 3.04
CA SER A 151 -1.95 -10.21 3.63
C SER A 151 -2.43 -8.86 4.14
N ALA A 152 -3.66 -8.79 4.65
CA ALA A 152 -4.18 -7.54 5.20
C ALA A 152 -4.95 -7.78 6.48
N VAL A 153 -4.78 -6.88 7.46
CA VAL A 153 -5.75 -6.74 8.54
C VAL A 153 -6.91 -5.89 8.03
N THR A 154 -8.14 -6.31 8.35
CA THR A 154 -9.35 -5.66 7.85
C THR A 154 -10.35 -5.39 8.96
N THR A 155 -11.06 -4.25 8.87
CA THR A 155 -12.18 -3.89 9.73
C THR A 155 -13.38 -3.50 8.85
N GLY A 156 -13.89 -4.47 8.09
CA GLY A 156 -14.91 -4.27 7.06
C GLY A 156 -14.30 -4.11 5.66
N PRO A 157 -15.14 -3.87 4.63
CA PRO A 157 -14.71 -3.96 3.22
C PRO A 157 -13.84 -2.80 2.75
N ASN A 158 -13.92 -1.61 3.36
CA ASN A 158 -13.14 -0.43 2.93
C ASN A 158 -11.94 -0.11 3.82
N VAL A 159 -11.78 -0.81 4.94
CA VAL A 159 -10.68 -0.57 5.89
C VAL A 159 -9.72 -1.74 5.87
N SER A 160 -8.56 -1.53 5.24
CA SER A 160 -7.52 -2.55 5.11
C SER A 160 -6.12 -1.95 5.29
N LYS A 161 -5.22 -2.73 5.93
CA LYS A 161 -3.80 -2.40 6.07
C LYS A 161 -2.92 -3.56 5.63
N PRO A 162 -1.79 -3.29 4.95
CA PRO A 162 -0.92 -4.33 4.44
C PRO A 162 -0.10 -4.99 5.56
N PHE A 163 0.07 -6.30 5.44
CA PHE A 163 1.01 -7.13 6.18
C PHE A 163 1.97 -7.78 5.20
N ILE A 164 3.25 -7.72 5.49
CA ILE A 164 4.32 -8.37 4.72
C ILE A 164 5.02 -9.37 5.63
N HIS A 165 5.06 -10.64 5.23
CA HIS A 165 5.68 -11.72 6.01
C HIS A 165 5.20 -11.78 7.49
N GLY A 166 3.90 -11.52 7.72
CA GLY A 166 3.29 -11.53 9.05
C GLY A 166 3.56 -10.28 9.90
N LEU A 167 4.18 -9.26 9.34
CA LEU A 167 4.43 -7.97 9.99
C LEU A 167 3.57 -6.87 9.35
N GLY A 168 2.89 -6.09 10.16
CA GLY A 168 2.00 -5.01 9.71
C GLY A 168 2.08 -3.75 10.54
N TYR A 169 1.06 -2.90 10.43
CA TYR A 169 0.97 -1.58 11.06
C TYR A 169 2.18 -0.71 10.74
N ASN A 170 2.74 -0.03 11.75
CA ASN A 170 3.92 0.83 11.58
C ASN A 170 5.23 0.06 11.26
N ARG A 171 5.16 -1.20 10.81
CA ARG A 171 6.30 -1.96 10.28
C ARG A 171 6.29 -2.05 8.76
N VAL A 172 5.16 -1.75 8.12
CA VAL A 172 5.02 -1.61 6.65
C VAL A 172 4.85 -0.14 6.32
N LEU A 173 5.77 0.39 5.54
CA LEU A 173 5.70 1.78 5.10
C LEU A 173 4.93 1.87 3.79
N THR A 174 3.82 2.61 3.79
CA THR A 174 3.09 2.94 2.57
C THR A 174 3.56 4.28 2.03
N LEU A 175 3.82 4.33 0.73
CA LEU A 175 4.21 5.53 -0.01
C LEU A 175 3.23 5.79 -1.16
N PHE A 176 3.09 7.05 -1.54
CA PHE A 176 2.46 7.45 -2.79
C PHE A 176 3.46 8.32 -3.58
N ASP A 177 3.90 7.85 -4.76
CA ASP A 177 4.97 8.46 -5.56
C ASP A 177 6.26 8.73 -4.77
N GLY A 178 6.58 7.88 -3.79
CA GLY A 178 7.75 8.02 -2.92
C GLY A 178 7.53 8.94 -1.71
N VAL A 179 6.38 9.57 -1.56
CA VAL A 179 6.00 10.36 -0.37
C VAL A 179 5.32 9.45 0.64
N ARG A 180 5.74 9.49 1.91
CA ARG A 180 5.11 8.72 3.00
C ARG A 180 3.64 9.08 3.12
N GLN A 181 2.79 8.06 3.25
CA GLN A 181 1.36 8.22 3.50
C GLN A 181 1.11 8.16 5.01
N GLU A 182 0.90 9.32 5.62
CA GLU A 182 0.80 9.48 7.07
C GLU A 182 -0.65 9.78 7.48
N GLY A 183 -1.43 8.72 7.75
CA GLY A 183 -2.86 8.78 8.10
C GLY A 183 -3.15 8.09 9.43
N GLN A 184 -2.49 8.45 10.54
CA GLN A 184 -2.72 7.84 11.86
C GLN A 184 -2.56 6.30 11.83
N GLN A 185 -1.47 5.80 11.25
CA GLN A 185 -1.27 4.38 10.90
C GLN A 185 -1.24 3.40 12.10
N TRP A 186 -1.31 3.88 13.32
CA TRP A 186 -1.27 3.08 14.55
C TRP A 186 -2.58 2.31 14.86
N GLY A 187 -3.75 2.81 14.43
CA GLY A 187 -5.05 2.16 14.71
C GLY A 187 -5.35 1.01 13.75
N ASP A 188 -6.00 -0.04 14.22
CA ASP A 188 -6.36 -1.24 13.42
C ASP A 188 -7.41 -0.92 12.34
N GLU A 189 -8.35 -0.03 12.66
CA GLU A 189 -9.45 0.44 11.82
C GLU A 189 -9.08 1.65 10.96
N HIS A 190 -7.83 2.08 10.99
CA HIS A 190 -7.34 3.15 10.13
C HIS A 190 -6.82 2.57 8.81
N GLY A 191 -7.57 2.66 7.73
CA GLY A 191 -7.20 2.20 6.39
C GLY A 191 -6.06 3.02 5.76
N VAL A 192 -5.65 2.61 4.57
CA VAL A 192 -4.76 3.39 3.72
C VAL A 192 -5.61 4.38 2.92
N GLU A 193 -5.38 5.66 3.12
CA GLU A 193 -6.18 6.78 2.62
C GLU A 193 -5.67 7.22 1.24
N VAL A 194 -5.91 6.39 0.23
CA VAL A 194 -5.51 6.62 -1.16
C VAL A 194 -6.59 6.06 -2.10
N ASP A 195 -7.05 6.90 -3.02
CA ASP A 195 -7.92 6.49 -4.13
C ASP A 195 -7.22 5.48 -5.04
N GLU A 196 -7.74 4.25 -5.13
CA GLU A 196 -7.16 3.20 -5.98
C GLU A 196 -7.21 3.56 -7.48
N ASN A 197 -8.13 4.42 -7.90
CA ASN A 197 -8.24 4.87 -9.29
C ASN A 197 -7.14 5.89 -9.67
N SER A 198 -6.48 6.50 -8.68
CA SER A 198 -5.31 7.37 -8.88
C SER A 198 -4.00 6.58 -9.04
N VAL A 199 -4.01 5.28 -8.75
CA VAL A 199 -2.85 4.39 -8.81
C VAL A 199 -2.81 3.65 -10.14
N ASP A 200 -1.65 3.67 -10.78
CA ASP A 200 -1.41 2.97 -12.04
C ASP A 200 -0.58 1.69 -11.83
N ARG A 201 0.24 1.69 -10.80
CA ARG A 201 1.14 0.59 -10.48
C ARG A 201 1.45 0.55 -8.99
N ILE A 202 1.65 -0.65 -8.47
CA ILE A 202 2.10 -0.87 -7.10
C ILE A 202 3.43 -1.60 -7.14
N GLU A 203 4.41 -1.10 -6.37
CA GLU A 203 5.70 -1.76 -6.17
C GLU A 203 5.85 -2.11 -4.68
N ILE A 204 6.15 -3.37 -4.38
CA ILE A 204 6.31 -3.86 -3.02
C ILE A 204 7.73 -4.37 -2.83
N VAL A 205 8.42 -3.81 -1.84
CA VAL A 205 9.72 -4.27 -1.36
C VAL A 205 9.50 -5.03 -0.07
N LYS A 206 9.94 -6.29 0.01
CA LYS A 206 9.75 -7.14 1.18
C LYS A 206 11.02 -7.19 2.02
N GLY A 207 10.87 -7.02 3.34
CA GLY A 207 11.97 -6.99 4.29
C GLY A 207 12.67 -5.64 4.46
N PRO A 208 13.58 -5.52 5.44
CA PRO A 208 14.20 -4.26 5.86
C PRO A 208 15.30 -3.73 4.93
N ALA A 209 15.40 -4.27 3.72
CA ALA A 209 16.34 -3.79 2.71
C ALA A 209 15.94 -2.44 2.09
N SER A 210 14.86 -1.83 2.53
CA SER A 210 14.37 -0.52 2.10
C SER A 210 15.13 0.65 2.75
N LEU A 211 16.45 0.63 2.72
CA LEU A 211 17.34 1.66 3.29
C LEU A 211 16.96 3.09 2.90
N THR A 212 16.42 3.25 1.69
CA THR A 212 16.17 4.56 1.12
C THR A 212 14.96 5.27 1.68
N TYR A 213 14.14 4.58 2.51
CA TYR A 213 12.84 5.10 2.96
C TYR A 213 12.75 5.39 4.47
N GLY A 214 13.75 4.97 5.25
CA GLY A 214 13.86 5.31 6.66
C GLY A 214 13.16 4.37 7.64
N SER A 215 13.01 4.84 8.87
CA SER A 215 12.31 4.15 9.95
C SER A 215 10.90 3.71 9.50
N ASP A 216 10.38 2.63 10.14
CA ASP A 216 9.05 2.06 9.92
C ASP A 216 8.94 1.14 8.68
N ALA A 217 10.00 1.00 7.86
CA ALA A 217 10.11 0.02 6.79
C ALA A 217 10.76 -1.31 7.26
N LEU A 218 10.39 -1.80 8.46
CA LEU A 218 10.96 -3.01 9.06
C LEU A 218 10.53 -4.27 8.32
N ALA A 219 9.26 -4.34 7.91
CA ALA A 219 8.69 -5.43 7.13
C ALA A 219 8.82 -5.20 5.62
N GLY A 220 8.85 -3.95 5.21
CA GLY A 220 8.94 -3.58 3.81
C GLY A 220 8.25 -2.27 3.48
N VAL A 221 8.08 -2.05 2.17
CA VAL A 221 7.50 -0.84 1.59
C VAL A 221 6.45 -1.21 0.55
N VAL A 222 5.29 -0.56 0.61
CA VAL A 222 4.28 -0.57 -0.45
C VAL A 222 4.29 0.82 -1.09
N ASN A 223 4.76 0.94 -2.31
CA ASN A 223 4.81 2.21 -3.04
C ASN A 223 3.74 2.22 -4.14
N LEU A 224 2.76 3.10 -3.97
CA LEU A 224 1.67 3.34 -4.89
C LEU A 224 2.12 4.40 -5.89
N LEU A 225 2.13 4.08 -7.16
CA LEU A 225 2.64 4.94 -8.21
C LEU A 225 1.49 5.46 -9.07
N SER A 226 1.45 6.78 -9.28
CA SER A 226 0.51 7.44 -10.18
C SER A 226 0.82 7.15 -11.65
N ALA A 227 -0.15 7.40 -12.53
CA ALA A 227 0.01 7.22 -13.97
C ALA A 227 1.14 8.11 -14.53
N HIS A 228 1.83 7.58 -15.55
CA HIS A 228 2.82 8.36 -16.29
C HIS A 228 2.17 9.57 -16.97
N PRO A 229 2.88 10.72 -17.07
CA PRO A 229 2.41 11.86 -17.84
C PRO A 229 2.07 11.48 -19.28
N ALA A 230 1.07 12.14 -19.86
CA ALA A 230 0.72 11.97 -21.26
C ALA A 230 1.90 12.21 -22.19
N THR A 231 1.96 11.53 -23.34
CA THR A 231 3.00 11.75 -24.36
C THR A 231 2.91 13.16 -24.91
N GLU A 232 4.04 13.74 -25.32
CA GLU A 232 4.09 15.11 -25.82
C GLU A 232 3.16 15.31 -27.02
N GLY A 233 2.40 16.40 -27.00
CA GLY A 233 1.44 16.76 -28.03
C GLY A 233 0.09 16.04 -27.92
N THR A 234 -0.17 15.32 -26.83
CA THR A 234 -1.43 14.59 -26.66
C THR A 234 -2.23 15.07 -25.43
N ILE A 235 -3.53 14.92 -25.53
CA ILE A 235 -4.47 14.99 -24.40
C ILE A 235 -5.24 13.66 -24.39
N THR A 236 -5.18 12.95 -23.29
CA THR A 236 -5.81 11.64 -23.11
C THR A 236 -6.60 11.60 -21.81
N GLY A 237 -7.62 10.77 -21.77
CA GLY A 237 -8.39 10.56 -20.56
C GLY A 237 -9.17 9.26 -20.61
N GLN A 238 -9.89 8.98 -19.56
CA GLN A 238 -10.86 7.89 -19.49
C GLN A 238 -11.95 8.21 -18.47
N THR A 239 -13.13 7.62 -18.67
CA THR A 239 -14.14 7.50 -17.63
C THR A 239 -14.35 6.03 -17.33
N ALA A 240 -14.56 5.70 -16.06
CA ALA A 240 -14.90 4.34 -15.66
C ALA A 240 -16.07 4.36 -14.66
N ALA A 241 -16.87 3.31 -14.70
CA ALA A 241 -17.91 3.08 -13.70
C ALA A 241 -17.94 1.60 -13.36
N SER A 242 -18.16 1.28 -12.10
CA SER A 242 -18.35 -0.09 -11.63
C SER A 242 -19.54 -0.21 -10.67
N TYR A 243 -20.11 -1.40 -10.64
CA TYR A 243 -21.16 -1.77 -9.70
C TYR A 243 -20.90 -3.16 -9.14
N GLN A 244 -21.01 -3.32 -7.82
CA GLN A 244 -20.83 -4.59 -7.13
C GLN A 244 -22.14 -5.01 -6.44
N THR A 245 -22.50 -6.28 -6.60
CA THR A 245 -23.82 -6.78 -6.20
C THR A 245 -23.99 -7.05 -4.71
N ASN A 246 -22.90 -7.31 -3.97
CA ASN A 246 -22.99 -7.69 -2.57
C ASN A 246 -23.48 -6.56 -1.68
N ASN A 247 -22.81 -5.43 -1.76
CA ASN A 247 -23.09 -4.23 -0.96
C ASN A 247 -23.56 -3.04 -1.79
N GLY A 248 -23.98 -3.26 -3.05
CA GLY A 248 -24.40 -2.19 -3.94
C GLY A 248 -23.33 -1.14 -4.19
N LEU A 249 -22.04 -1.48 -4.05
CA LEU A 249 -20.96 -0.53 -4.27
C LEU A 249 -21.05 0.04 -5.68
N PHE A 250 -21.14 1.34 -5.78
CA PHE A 250 -21.07 2.11 -7.01
C PHE A 250 -19.80 2.97 -6.96
N ASP A 251 -18.98 2.87 -7.98
CA ASP A 251 -17.76 3.64 -8.17
C ASP A 251 -17.79 4.31 -9.55
N ALA A 252 -17.45 5.58 -9.64
CA ALA A 252 -17.35 6.35 -10.87
C ALA A 252 -16.10 7.22 -10.86
N THR A 253 -15.28 7.10 -11.90
CA THR A 253 -14.01 7.81 -12.02
C THR A 253 -13.88 8.51 -13.36
N ALA A 254 -13.28 9.69 -13.36
CA ALA A 254 -12.86 10.42 -14.56
C ALA A 254 -11.39 10.81 -14.44
N THR A 255 -10.62 10.55 -15.49
CA THR A 255 -9.21 10.96 -15.59
C THR A 255 -8.98 11.79 -16.84
N LEU A 256 -8.11 12.79 -16.75
CA LEU A 256 -7.69 13.60 -17.87
C LEU A 256 -6.23 14.01 -17.69
N SER A 257 -5.43 13.93 -18.75
CA SER A 257 -4.02 14.34 -18.71
C SER A 257 -3.58 14.89 -20.07
N GLY A 258 -2.61 15.79 -20.05
CA GLY A 258 -2.06 16.39 -21.26
C GLY A 258 -0.60 16.77 -21.11
N ASN A 259 0.08 16.89 -22.26
CA ASN A 259 1.46 17.33 -22.35
C ASN A 259 1.62 18.21 -23.61
N SER A 260 2.13 19.43 -23.42
CA SER A 260 2.40 20.36 -24.51
C SER A 260 3.70 21.10 -24.27
N GLY A 261 4.71 20.89 -25.14
CA GLY A 261 6.00 21.57 -25.04
C GLY A 261 6.77 21.27 -23.74
N GLY A 262 6.53 20.13 -23.14
CA GLY A 262 7.08 19.71 -21.84
C GLY A 262 6.36 20.35 -20.63
N PHE A 263 5.22 21.02 -20.82
CA PHE A 263 4.28 21.33 -19.74
C PHE A 263 3.30 20.17 -19.64
N ILE A 264 3.31 19.51 -18.50
CA ILE A 264 2.45 18.37 -18.19
C ILE A 264 1.39 18.77 -17.17
N TRP A 265 0.24 18.15 -17.27
CA TRP A 265 -0.85 18.32 -16.32
C TRP A 265 -1.76 17.07 -16.33
N GLY A 266 -2.45 16.84 -15.26
CA GLY A 266 -3.46 15.78 -15.20
C GLY A 266 -4.25 15.81 -13.91
N GLY A 267 -5.34 15.05 -13.90
CA GLY A 267 -6.18 14.89 -12.72
C GLY A 267 -7.06 13.66 -12.79
N VAL A 268 -7.47 13.21 -11.61
CA VAL A 268 -8.38 12.09 -11.36
C VAL A 268 -9.44 12.57 -10.38
N ALA A 269 -10.70 12.28 -10.65
CA ALA A 269 -11.80 12.51 -9.72
C ALA A 269 -12.60 11.20 -9.58
N THR A 270 -12.83 10.78 -8.34
CA THR A 270 -13.53 9.54 -7.99
C THR A 270 -14.68 9.81 -7.03
N PHE A 271 -15.76 9.10 -7.24
CA PHE A 271 -16.88 9.02 -6.33
C PHE A 271 -17.24 7.57 -6.09
N LYS A 272 -17.31 7.15 -4.83
CA LYS A 272 -17.61 5.79 -4.43
C LYS A 272 -18.63 5.78 -3.29
N GLN A 273 -19.57 4.82 -3.28
CA GLN A 273 -20.49 4.61 -2.18
C GLN A 273 -20.95 3.15 -2.11
N ALA A 274 -21.17 2.65 -0.93
CA ALA A 274 -21.65 1.30 -0.69
C ALA A 274 -22.64 1.26 0.49
N THR A 275 -23.58 0.32 0.42
CA THR A 275 -24.42 -0.07 1.56
C THR A 275 -23.70 -1.12 2.41
N ASN A 276 -24.32 -1.56 3.49
CA ASN A 276 -23.78 -2.63 4.32
C ASN A 276 -23.59 -3.93 3.52
N TYR A 277 -22.42 -4.58 3.65
CA TYR A 277 -22.17 -5.85 2.97
C TYR A 277 -22.97 -6.99 3.60
N GLN A 278 -23.10 -8.09 2.86
CA GLN A 278 -23.82 -9.28 3.34
C GLN A 278 -22.98 -10.56 3.21
N ASN A 279 -23.28 -11.51 4.08
CA ASN A 279 -22.81 -12.87 4.01
C ASN A 279 -23.92 -13.86 4.41
N LYS A 280 -23.66 -15.15 4.18
CA LYS A 280 -24.66 -16.20 4.39
C LYS A 280 -25.07 -16.40 5.85
N ASN A 281 -24.19 -16.11 6.81
CA ASN A 281 -24.43 -16.37 8.24
C ASN A 281 -25.07 -15.18 8.95
N ASP A 282 -24.61 -13.95 8.65
CA ASP A 282 -25.01 -12.73 9.35
C ASP A 282 -26.15 -11.99 8.64
N GLY A 283 -26.39 -12.31 7.37
CA GLY A 283 -27.17 -11.44 6.52
C GLY A 283 -26.39 -10.16 6.22
N ARG A 284 -27.03 -8.98 6.25
CA ARG A 284 -26.36 -7.70 6.13
C ARG A 284 -25.73 -7.28 7.46
N VAL A 285 -24.47 -6.87 7.40
CA VAL A 285 -23.66 -6.52 8.57
C VAL A 285 -23.73 -5.01 8.80
N TYR A 286 -24.42 -4.60 9.83
CA TYR A 286 -24.56 -3.20 10.22
C TYR A 286 -23.19 -2.56 10.54
N GLY A 287 -23.06 -1.29 10.19
CA GLY A 287 -21.81 -0.53 10.44
C GLY A 287 -20.74 -0.71 9.37
N THR A 288 -21.10 -1.11 8.14
CA THR A 288 -20.11 -1.35 7.08
C THR A 288 -20.37 -0.59 5.79
N ALA A 289 -21.34 0.33 5.79
CA ALA A 289 -21.57 1.23 4.68
C ALA A 289 -20.50 2.35 4.65
N PHE A 290 -20.19 2.84 3.47
CA PHE A 290 -19.21 3.91 3.30
C PHE A 290 -19.49 4.80 2.09
N LYS A 291 -18.86 5.98 2.07
CA LYS A 291 -18.94 6.94 0.96
C LYS A 291 -17.65 7.73 0.85
N GLU A 292 -17.05 7.71 -0.31
CA GLU A 292 -15.74 8.30 -0.59
C GLU A 292 -15.80 9.27 -1.76
N LYS A 293 -15.05 10.37 -1.69
CA LYS A 293 -14.92 11.37 -2.75
C LYS A 293 -13.46 11.78 -2.80
N ASP A 294 -12.85 11.58 -3.96
CA ASP A 294 -11.44 11.82 -4.12
C ASP A 294 -11.15 12.72 -5.30
N LEU A 295 -10.13 13.52 -5.14
CA LEU A 295 -9.61 14.39 -6.19
C LEU A 295 -8.08 14.40 -6.11
N SER A 296 -7.42 14.08 -7.20
CA SER A 296 -5.97 14.22 -7.31
C SER A 296 -5.56 14.85 -8.63
N GLY A 297 -4.38 15.47 -8.64
CA GLY A 297 -3.90 16.07 -9.87
C GLY A 297 -2.45 16.53 -9.75
N TYR A 298 -1.90 16.89 -10.91
CA TYR A 298 -0.55 17.39 -11.02
C TYR A 298 -0.42 18.43 -12.13
N ALA A 299 0.59 19.28 -11.98
CA ALA A 299 1.09 20.14 -13.03
C ALA A 299 2.61 20.22 -12.93
N GLY A 300 3.30 20.30 -14.07
CA GLY A 300 4.76 20.32 -14.03
C GLY A 300 5.42 20.66 -15.34
N ILE A 301 6.71 20.75 -15.31
CA ILE A 301 7.55 21.04 -16.47
C ILE A 301 8.67 20.00 -16.59
N ASP A 302 8.85 19.51 -17.83
CA ASP A 302 9.90 18.60 -18.25
C ASP A 302 10.82 19.33 -19.22
N LYS A 303 12.08 19.52 -18.84
CA LYS A 303 13.08 20.27 -19.60
C LYS A 303 14.41 19.50 -19.68
N LYS A 304 15.39 20.05 -20.34
CA LYS A 304 16.74 19.45 -20.44
C LYS A 304 17.47 19.36 -19.11
N TRP A 305 17.15 20.23 -18.18
CA TRP A 305 17.74 20.24 -16.83
C TRP A 305 17.12 19.22 -15.90
N GLY A 306 16.05 18.51 -16.34
CA GLY A 306 15.28 17.57 -15.54
C GLY A 306 13.79 17.88 -15.55
N TYR A 307 13.12 17.60 -14.44
CA TYR A 307 11.71 17.90 -14.27
C TYR A 307 11.40 18.52 -12.89
N SER A 308 10.29 19.22 -12.83
CA SER A 308 9.69 19.72 -11.59
C SER A 308 8.18 19.59 -11.69
N HIS A 309 7.59 18.74 -10.83
CA HIS A 309 6.16 18.45 -10.81
C HIS A 309 5.60 18.82 -9.44
N LEU A 310 4.48 19.53 -9.41
CA LEU A 310 3.67 19.79 -8.23
C LEU A 310 2.43 18.91 -8.30
N ASN A 311 2.15 18.18 -7.25
CA ASN A 311 1.06 17.23 -7.14
C ASN A 311 0.20 17.57 -5.93
N PHE A 312 -1.09 17.24 -6.01
CA PHE A 312 -2.02 17.35 -4.88
C PHE A 312 -2.99 16.18 -4.86
N SER A 313 -3.48 15.85 -3.68
CA SER A 313 -4.59 14.90 -3.51
C SER A 313 -5.47 15.29 -2.33
N VAL A 314 -6.75 14.98 -2.46
CA VAL A 314 -7.78 15.07 -1.44
C VAL A 314 -8.47 13.73 -1.39
N PHE A 315 -8.51 13.10 -0.21
CA PHE A 315 -9.26 11.89 0.09
C PHE A 315 -10.29 12.26 1.17
N ASP A 316 -11.56 11.98 0.93
CA ASP A 316 -12.66 12.30 1.85
C ASP A 316 -13.57 11.07 1.98
N ASP A 317 -13.48 10.38 3.12
CA ASP A 317 -14.19 9.12 3.39
C ASP A 317 -15.08 9.23 4.63
N LEU A 318 -16.33 8.84 4.47
CA LEU A 318 -17.32 8.59 5.52
C LEU A 318 -17.50 7.08 5.65
N GLN A 319 -17.00 6.50 6.72
CA GLN A 319 -17.00 5.06 6.97
C GLN A 319 -17.78 4.75 8.24
N GLU A 320 -18.82 3.90 8.17
CA GLU A 320 -19.47 3.38 9.36
C GLU A 320 -18.54 2.51 10.20
N ILE A 321 -18.80 2.43 11.50
CA ILE A 321 -18.04 1.62 12.45
C ILE A 321 -18.95 0.46 12.92
N PRO A 322 -18.58 -0.82 12.64
CA PRO A 322 -19.32 -1.95 13.14
C PRO A 322 -19.02 -2.16 14.64
N ASP A 323 -20.04 -2.33 15.45
CA ASP A 323 -19.89 -2.69 16.87
C ASP A 323 -20.24 -4.17 17.17
N GLY A 324 -20.88 -4.84 16.22
CA GLY A 324 -21.22 -6.27 16.31
C GLY A 324 -22.38 -6.61 17.22
N SER A 325 -23.01 -5.66 17.87
CA SER A 325 -24.10 -5.89 18.83
C SER A 325 -25.34 -6.45 18.18
N ARG A 326 -25.98 -7.42 18.84
CA ARG A 326 -27.14 -8.14 18.32
C ARG A 326 -28.24 -8.31 19.37
N ASP A 327 -29.47 -8.35 18.88
CA ASP A 327 -30.60 -8.79 19.67
C ASP A 327 -30.45 -10.26 20.10
N SER A 328 -30.64 -10.54 21.38
CA SER A 328 -30.39 -11.87 21.98
C SER A 328 -31.30 -12.97 21.46
N ILE A 329 -32.49 -12.64 20.95
CA ILE A 329 -33.50 -13.59 20.49
C ILE A 329 -33.42 -13.77 18.97
N THR A 330 -33.50 -12.68 18.22
CA THR A 330 -33.55 -12.71 16.75
C THR A 330 -32.20 -12.79 16.08
N ARG A 331 -31.14 -12.47 16.81
CA ARG A 331 -29.75 -12.36 16.34
C ARG A 331 -29.54 -11.28 15.26
N LYS A 332 -30.55 -10.42 15.02
CA LYS A 332 -30.40 -9.26 14.12
C LYS A 332 -29.53 -8.19 14.77
N PHE A 333 -28.79 -7.45 13.96
CA PHE A 333 -27.97 -6.34 14.43
C PHE A 333 -28.81 -5.26 15.10
N THR A 334 -28.29 -4.71 16.17
CA THR A 334 -28.86 -3.57 16.90
C THR A 334 -27.95 -2.35 16.74
N LYS A 335 -28.47 -1.18 17.04
CA LYS A 335 -27.69 0.07 17.01
C LYS A 335 -27.81 0.81 18.34
N GLN A 336 -26.75 1.45 18.75
CA GLN A 336 -26.76 2.38 19.87
C GLN A 336 -27.51 3.65 19.48
N VAL A 337 -28.41 4.14 20.38
CA VAL A 337 -29.22 5.35 20.13
C VAL A 337 -29.18 6.34 21.29
N THR A 338 -28.58 5.96 22.43
CA THR A 338 -28.39 6.83 23.61
C THR A 338 -26.99 6.68 24.16
N GLU A 339 -26.49 7.70 24.85
CA GLU A 339 -25.15 7.71 25.46
C GLU A 339 -25.01 6.59 26.52
N ILE A 340 -26.04 6.34 27.30
CA ILE A 340 -26.01 5.34 28.39
C ILE A 340 -26.14 3.91 27.86
N ASP A 341 -26.54 3.73 26.61
CA ASP A 341 -26.63 2.45 25.88
C ASP A 341 -27.50 1.38 26.57
N THR A 342 -28.57 1.81 27.23
CA THR A 342 -29.49 0.91 27.93
C THR A 342 -30.54 0.28 27.02
N PHE A 343 -30.73 0.80 25.81
CA PHE A 343 -31.69 0.33 24.83
C PHE A 343 -31.11 0.39 23.41
N ARG A 344 -31.11 -0.76 22.74
CA ARG A 344 -30.62 -0.90 21.36
C ARG A 344 -31.72 -1.42 20.45
N PRO A 345 -32.32 -0.60 19.59
CA PRO A 345 -33.31 -1.08 18.62
C PRO A 345 -32.64 -1.94 17.53
N ILE A 346 -33.42 -2.92 17.04
CA ILE A 346 -33.00 -3.72 15.87
C ILE A 346 -32.93 -2.82 14.65
N VAL A 347 -31.83 -2.94 13.87
CA VAL A 347 -31.66 -2.24 12.61
C VAL A 347 -32.58 -2.85 11.56
N SER A 348 -33.35 -2.02 10.87
CA SER A 348 -34.25 -2.48 9.81
C SER A 348 -33.53 -2.88 8.54
N ASP A 349 -34.09 -3.80 7.75
CA ASP A 349 -33.56 -4.23 6.48
C ASP A 349 -33.48 -3.05 5.47
N SER A 350 -34.36 -2.05 5.62
CA SER A 350 -34.31 -0.83 4.81
C SER A 350 -33.12 0.07 5.14
N GLU A 351 -32.75 0.20 6.43
CA GLU A 351 -31.54 0.93 6.83
C GLU A 351 -30.28 0.20 6.34
N LEU A 352 -30.22 -1.12 6.49
CA LEU A 352 -29.06 -1.92 6.03
C LEU A 352 -28.81 -1.85 4.53
N ASN A 353 -29.86 -1.57 3.73
CA ASN A 353 -29.79 -1.45 2.27
C ASN A 353 -29.67 0.00 1.75
N PHE A 354 -29.47 0.97 2.63
CA PHE A 354 -29.46 2.37 2.24
C PHE A 354 -28.06 2.96 2.25
N TYR A 355 -27.81 3.92 1.34
CA TYR A 355 -26.50 4.60 1.20
C TYR A 355 -26.28 5.75 2.20
N LYS A 356 -27.23 5.98 3.12
CA LYS A 356 -27.07 6.98 4.16
C LYS A 356 -26.17 6.41 5.26
N ILE A 357 -25.12 7.13 5.58
CA ILE A 357 -24.22 6.79 6.66
C ILE A 357 -24.92 6.94 8.01
N ALA A 358 -24.68 5.99 8.92
CA ALA A 358 -25.22 5.98 10.28
C ALA A 358 -24.63 7.12 11.13
N VAL A 359 -25.25 7.39 12.29
CA VAL A 359 -24.76 8.43 13.21
C VAL A 359 -23.37 8.10 13.73
N LEU A 360 -23.15 6.84 14.12
CA LEU A 360 -21.83 6.38 14.54
C LEU A 360 -20.99 6.03 13.30
N HIS A 361 -19.98 6.84 13.02
CA HIS A 361 -19.15 6.70 11.83
C HIS A 361 -17.80 7.40 12.01
N GLN A 362 -16.86 7.09 11.13
CA GLN A 362 -15.63 7.84 10.94
C GLN A 362 -15.82 8.82 9.77
N HIS A 363 -15.24 10.02 9.90
CA HIS A 363 -15.03 10.95 8.80
C HIS A 363 -13.54 11.26 8.70
N VAL A 364 -12.92 10.74 7.65
CA VAL A 364 -11.49 10.89 7.40
C VAL A 364 -11.27 11.79 6.20
N GLN A 365 -10.45 12.83 6.40
CA GLN A 365 -10.05 13.74 5.32
C GLN A 365 -8.53 13.81 5.29
N HIS A 366 -7.95 13.56 4.11
CA HIS A 366 -6.51 13.61 3.91
C HIS A 366 -6.17 14.54 2.75
N PHE A 367 -5.54 15.65 3.07
CA PHE A 367 -5.05 16.63 2.11
C PHE A 367 -3.55 16.47 1.95
N LYS A 368 -3.06 16.40 0.71
CA LYS A 368 -1.63 16.26 0.43
C LYS A 368 -1.23 17.13 -0.75
N VAL A 369 -0.11 17.84 -0.59
CA VAL A 369 0.58 18.56 -1.65
C VAL A 369 2.05 18.19 -1.60
N TYR A 370 2.63 17.81 -2.74
CA TYR A 370 4.06 17.53 -2.81
C TYR A 370 4.67 17.96 -4.13
N SER A 371 5.96 18.33 -4.05
CA SER A 371 6.78 18.64 -5.20
C SER A 371 7.79 17.50 -5.44
N SER A 372 7.83 16.97 -6.67
CA SER A 372 8.79 15.95 -7.10
C SER A 372 9.69 16.53 -8.18
N ASN A 373 10.99 16.56 -7.91
CA ASN A 373 11.96 17.23 -8.77
C ASN A 373 13.16 16.31 -9.06
N ASN A 374 13.69 16.37 -10.27
CA ASN A 374 14.95 15.77 -10.64
C ASN A 374 15.78 16.80 -11.42
N ILE A 375 16.92 17.23 -10.87
CA ILE A 375 17.78 18.26 -11.42
C ILE A 375 19.06 17.62 -11.90
N ILE A 376 19.36 17.74 -13.18
CA ILE A 376 20.54 17.17 -13.82
C ILE A 376 21.71 18.15 -13.68
N LEU A 377 22.77 17.68 -13.03
CA LEU A 377 23.97 18.45 -12.71
C LEU A 377 25.19 17.84 -13.44
N GLY A 378 25.27 18.06 -14.74
CA GLY A 378 26.29 17.46 -15.60
C GLY A 378 26.12 15.94 -15.73
N LYS A 379 27.01 15.14 -15.11
CA LYS A 379 26.90 13.66 -15.07
C LYS A 379 26.20 13.14 -13.80
N SER A 380 25.86 14.03 -12.86
CA SER A 380 25.13 13.72 -11.63
C SER A 380 23.67 14.12 -11.76
N ASN A 381 22.83 13.67 -10.87
CA ASN A 381 21.50 14.24 -10.69
C ASN A 381 21.14 14.37 -9.20
N LEU A 382 20.25 15.33 -8.92
CA LEU A 382 19.70 15.59 -7.61
C LEU A 382 18.18 15.35 -7.66
N GLY A 383 17.72 14.32 -6.98
CA GLY A 383 16.32 14.08 -6.69
C GLY A 383 15.92 14.85 -5.43
N LEU A 384 14.78 15.53 -5.47
CA LEU A 384 14.22 16.26 -4.34
C LEU A 384 12.71 16.10 -4.31
N ILE A 385 12.21 15.53 -3.21
CA ILE A 385 10.77 15.46 -2.93
C ILE A 385 10.52 16.23 -1.63
N LEU A 386 9.55 17.15 -1.68
CA LEU A 386 9.05 17.88 -0.51
C LEU A 386 7.54 17.71 -0.45
N GLY A 387 7.01 17.28 0.69
CA GLY A 387 5.59 17.02 0.86
C GLY A 387 5.04 17.65 2.13
N TYR A 388 3.80 18.14 2.04
CA TYR A 388 2.99 18.51 3.18
C TYR A 388 1.67 17.76 3.13
N GLN A 389 1.22 17.25 4.28
CA GLN A 389 -0.03 16.53 4.43
C GLN A 389 -0.73 17.00 5.71
N GLU A 390 -2.05 17.09 5.63
CA GLU A 390 -2.94 17.25 6.77
C GLU A 390 -3.93 16.09 6.77
N ASN A 391 -3.91 15.31 7.84
CA ASN A 391 -4.87 14.25 8.07
C ASN A 391 -5.82 14.65 9.20
N ILE A 392 -7.09 14.69 8.90
CA ILE A 392 -8.17 15.01 9.84
C ILE A 392 -8.99 13.75 10.02
N ARG A 393 -8.96 13.19 11.21
CA ARG A 393 -9.75 12.00 11.58
C ARG A 393 -10.73 12.34 12.68
N ARG A 394 -12.00 12.08 12.41
CA ARG A 394 -13.09 12.23 13.36
C ARG A 394 -13.83 10.92 13.48
N GLU A 395 -14.05 10.46 14.72
CA GLU A 395 -14.91 9.30 15.03
C GLU A 395 -16.08 9.77 15.86
N PHE A 396 -17.25 9.68 15.30
CA PHE A 396 -18.50 10.11 15.93
C PHE A 396 -19.05 8.94 16.74
N SER A 397 -18.81 8.98 18.05
CA SER A 397 -19.20 7.92 19.03
C SER A 397 -20.41 8.31 19.87
N HIS A 398 -20.94 9.54 19.73
CA HIS A 398 -22.02 10.07 20.55
C HIS A 398 -23.35 10.06 19.79
N PRO A 399 -24.25 9.07 20.03
CA PRO A 399 -25.50 8.93 19.27
C PRO A 399 -26.52 10.06 19.51
N GLU A 400 -26.51 10.69 20.70
CA GLU A 400 -27.38 11.81 21.02
C GLU A 400 -26.81 13.17 20.61
N TYR A 401 -25.50 13.20 20.27
CA TYR A 401 -24.77 14.41 19.82
C TYR A 401 -24.04 14.14 18.50
N PRO A 402 -24.75 13.96 17.39
CA PRO A 402 -24.20 13.48 16.11
C PRO A 402 -23.15 14.41 15.47
N ASP A 403 -23.06 15.66 15.90
CA ASP A 403 -22.08 16.65 15.43
C ASP A 403 -20.81 16.70 16.33
N VAL A 404 -20.79 15.97 17.44
CA VAL A 404 -19.67 15.92 18.39
C VAL A 404 -18.87 14.65 18.14
N ALA A 405 -17.60 14.82 17.79
CA ALA A 405 -16.69 13.70 17.63
C ALA A 405 -16.07 13.31 18.97
N GLY A 406 -16.13 12.01 19.31
CA GLY A 406 -15.42 11.46 20.44
C GLY A 406 -13.90 11.56 20.19
N LEU A 407 -13.39 10.86 19.20
CA LEU A 407 -12.00 11.02 18.73
C LEU A 407 -11.94 12.07 17.62
N TYR A 408 -11.11 13.09 17.79
CA TYR A 408 -10.83 14.08 16.77
C TYR A 408 -9.35 14.43 16.76
N LEU A 409 -8.64 13.98 15.73
CA LEU A 409 -7.20 14.16 15.57
C LEU A 409 -6.92 14.97 14.31
N VAL A 410 -6.01 15.94 14.44
CA VAL A 410 -5.45 16.70 13.31
C VAL A 410 -3.95 16.46 13.27
N LEU A 411 -3.49 15.72 12.29
CA LEU A 411 -2.08 15.41 12.08
C LEU A 411 -1.54 16.19 10.89
N ASN A 412 -0.60 17.09 11.15
CA ASN A 412 0.16 17.80 10.12
C ASN A 412 1.53 17.14 9.95
N THR A 413 1.88 16.80 8.71
CA THR A 413 3.16 16.17 8.40
C THR A 413 3.87 16.90 7.26
N PHE A 414 5.10 17.31 7.49
CA PHE A 414 6.02 17.76 6.45
C PHE A 414 7.07 16.68 6.21
N THR A 415 7.24 16.25 4.95
CA THR A 415 8.21 15.22 4.54
C THR A 415 9.24 15.79 3.58
N TYR A 416 10.46 15.27 3.64
CA TYR A 416 11.52 15.58 2.68
C TYR A 416 12.33 14.33 2.32
N ASP A 417 12.70 14.23 1.03
CA ASP A 417 13.61 13.18 0.50
C ASP A 417 14.58 13.83 -0.50
N ILE A 418 15.86 13.73 -0.20
CA ILE A 418 16.95 14.29 -1.00
C ILE A 418 17.88 13.15 -1.39
N LYS A 419 18.10 12.97 -2.70
CA LYS A 419 18.99 11.94 -3.25
C LYS A 419 19.96 12.55 -4.24
N TYR A 420 21.25 12.44 -3.97
CA TYR A 420 22.29 12.88 -4.88
C TYR A 420 23.01 11.67 -5.47
N HIS A 421 22.79 11.47 -6.77
CA HIS A 421 23.41 10.40 -7.54
C HIS A 421 24.71 10.88 -8.13
N LEU A 422 25.82 10.27 -7.70
CA LEU A 422 27.15 10.57 -8.23
C LEU A 422 27.30 10.11 -9.68
N PRO A 423 28.27 10.69 -10.41
CA PRO A 423 28.72 10.11 -11.67
C PRO A 423 29.21 8.68 -11.44
N GLU A 424 28.83 7.78 -12.34
CA GLU A 424 29.34 6.40 -12.34
C GLU A 424 30.87 6.39 -12.37
N PHE A 425 31.48 5.63 -11.47
CA PHE A 425 32.94 5.46 -11.41
C PHE A 425 33.29 3.97 -11.48
N LYS A 426 33.95 3.53 -12.56
CA LYS A 426 34.34 2.13 -12.81
C LYS A 426 33.16 1.17 -12.64
N ASP A 427 32.00 1.53 -13.22
CA ASP A 427 30.70 0.82 -13.15
C ASP A 427 30.09 0.75 -11.75
N TRP A 428 30.64 1.44 -10.75
CA TRP A 428 30.00 1.65 -9.47
C TRP A 428 29.04 2.85 -9.55
N GLU A 429 27.82 2.61 -9.14
CA GLU A 429 26.81 3.64 -8.91
C GLU A 429 26.72 3.93 -7.42
N THR A 430 26.77 5.18 -7.06
CA THR A 430 26.73 5.63 -5.67
C THR A 430 25.68 6.72 -5.50
N THR A 431 24.86 6.57 -4.50
CA THR A 431 23.84 7.55 -4.10
C THR A 431 24.05 7.92 -2.64
N PHE A 432 24.12 9.22 -2.37
CA PHE A 432 23.95 9.76 -1.03
C PHE A 432 22.55 10.33 -0.89
N GLY A 433 21.91 10.04 0.22
CA GLY A 433 20.59 10.57 0.46
C GLY A 433 20.36 10.94 1.93
N MET A 434 19.30 11.70 2.12
CA MET A 434 18.79 12.06 3.44
C MET A 434 17.29 12.27 3.32
N ASN A 435 16.53 11.62 4.17
CA ASN A 435 15.10 11.88 4.26
C ASN A 435 14.61 11.87 5.72
N GLY A 436 13.39 12.33 5.89
CA GLY A 436 12.74 12.39 7.19
C GLY A 436 11.41 13.11 7.13
N MET A 437 10.89 13.40 8.32
CA MET A 437 9.62 14.12 8.47
C MET A 437 9.60 14.96 9.75
N TYR A 438 8.68 15.91 9.77
CA TYR A 438 8.22 16.58 10.97
C TYR A 438 6.71 16.39 11.07
N GLN A 439 6.23 15.97 12.25
CA GLN A 439 4.80 15.80 12.52
C GLN A 439 4.39 16.61 13.73
N ASN A 440 3.16 17.12 13.68
CA ASN A 440 2.47 17.75 14.78
C ASN A 440 1.03 17.21 14.82
N ASN A 441 0.66 16.56 15.94
CA ASN A 441 -0.69 16.04 16.15
C ASN A 441 -1.38 16.84 17.25
N ARG A 442 -2.68 17.12 17.06
CA ARG A 442 -3.55 17.80 18.02
C ARG A 442 -4.85 17.04 18.19
N ASN A 443 -5.28 16.93 19.46
CA ASN A 443 -6.60 16.41 19.83
C ASN A 443 -7.61 17.57 19.89
N GLN A 444 -8.81 17.33 19.37
CA GLN A 444 -9.92 18.28 19.35
C GLN A 444 -11.26 17.62 19.73
N GLY A 445 -11.25 16.33 20.07
CA GLY A 445 -12.45 15.56 20.47
C GLY A 445 -12.72 15.59 21.98
N THR A 446 -13.59 14.70 22.37
CA THR A 446 -13.98 14.51 23.77
C THR A 446 -13.34 13.26 24.40
N GLU A 447 -12.77 12.39 23.58
CA GLU A 447 -12.10 11.16 23.98
C GLU A 447 -10.62 11.23 23.57
N PHE A 448 -9.74 10.86 24.50
CA PHE A 448 -8.29 11.01 24.32
C PHE A 448 -7.62 9.66 24.51
N ILE A 449 -7.02 9.12 23.46
CA ILE A 449 -6.25 7.87 23.49
C ILE A 449 -4.76 8.10 23.48
N ILE A 450 -4.30 9.18 22.81
CA ILE A 450 -2.91 9.61 22.71
C ILE A 450 -2.80 11.11 23.05
N PRO A 451 -1.63 11.58 23.52
CA PRO A 451 -1.42 13.01 23.75
C PRO A 451 -1.29 13.81 22.46
N ASP A 452 -1.35 15.12 22.57
CA ASP A 452 -0.76 16.03 21.58
C ASP A 452 0.73 15.78 21.50
N TYR A 453 1.30 15.66 20.28
CA TYR A 453 2.72 15.37 20.15
C TYR A 453 3.38 16.07 18.97
N ASN A 454 4.70 16.18 19.04
CA ASN A 454 5.57 16.50 17.92
C ASN A 454 6.55 15.36 17.70
N LEU A 455 6.87 15.12 16.42
CA LEU A 455 7.85 14.14 16.01
C LEU A 455 8.78 14.75 14.96
N PHE A 456 10.07 14.49 15.08
CA PHE A 456 11.05 14.84 14.06
C PHE A 456 11.91 13.64 13.71
N ASP A 457 12.02 13.34 12.41
CA ASP A 457 12.86 12.28 11.85
C ASP A 457 13.91 12.85 10.92
N ILE A 458 15.11 12.29 11.00
CA ILE A 458 16.19 12.50 10.03
C ILE A 458 17.00 11.22 9.85
N GLY A 459 17.29 10.85 8.59
CA GLY A 459 18.10 9.67 8.28
C GLY A 459 18.97 9.88 7.04
N PRO A 460 20.27 10.18 7.21
CA PRO A 460 21.24 10.12 6.14
C PRO A 460 21.56 8.67 5.76
N PHE A 461 21.77 8.42 4.47
CA PHE A 461 22.12 7.11 3.96
C PHE A 461 23.06 7.17 2.76
N THR A 462 23.73 6.06 2.52
CA THR A 462 24.53 5.81 1.32
C THR A 462 24.12 4.48 0.72
N TYR A 463 23.97 4.45 -0.58
CA TYR A 463 23.63 3.26 -1.35
C TYR A 463 24.62 3.09 -2.50
N ILE A 464 25.12 1.89 -2.70
CA ILE A 464 26.08 1.54 -3.76
C ILE A 464 25.60 0.30 -4.50
N GLU A 465 25.82 0.29 -5.82
CA GLU A 465 25.56 -0.90 -6.63
C GLU A 465 26.57 -1.04 -7.76
N ARG A 466 26.80 -2.28 -8.17
CA ARG A 466 27.58 -2.63 -9.34
C ARG A 466 27.05 -3.90 -10.00
N ALA A 467 26.89 -3.85 -11.31
CA ALA A 467 26.59 -5.00 -12.14
C ALA A 467 27.85 -5.47 -12.86
N PHE A 468 28.22 -6.72 -12.64
CA PHE A 468 29.19 -7.47 -13.44
C PHE A 468 28.42 -8.31 -14.48
N ASP A 469 29.11 -9.06 -15.32
CA ASP A 469 28.45 -9.89 -16.34
C ASP A 469 27.37 -10.82 -15.75
N LYS A 470 27.73 -11.65 -14.77
CA LYS A 470 26.80 -12.59 -14.12
C LYS A 470 26.45 -12.24 -12.68
N LEU A 471 27.18 -11.33 -12.06
CA LEU A 471 27.05 -10.99 -10.65
C LEU A 471 26.60 -9.54 -10.49
N GLY A 472 25.51 -9.30 -9.81
CA GLY A 472 25.12 -7.99 -9.30
C GLY A 472 25.36 -7.90 -7.81
N ILE A 473 25.91 -6.80 -7.33
CA ILE A 473 26.10 -6.53 -5.89
C ILE A 473 25.45 -5.18 -5.57
N ARG A 474 24.70 -5.14 -4.47
CA ARG A 474 24.08 -3.93 -3.93
C ARG A 474 24.23 -3.88 -2.43
N GLY A 475 24.33 -2.67 -1.90
CA GLY A 475 24.35 -2.51 -0.44
C GLY A 475 24.27 -1.06 -0.03
N GLY A 476 24.07 -0.85 1.25
CA GLY A 476 23.98 0.48 1.79
C GLY A 476 23.94 0.49 3.31
N ILE A 477 24.07 1.69 3.85
CA ILE A 477 24.04 1.97 5.27
C ILE A 477 23.25 3.25 5.52
N ARG A 478 22.51 3.29 6.63
CA ARG A 478 21.67 4.40 7.05
C ARG A 478 21.73 4.56 8.56
N TYR A 479 21.72 5.81 9.02
CA TYR A 479 21.58 6.13 10.43
C TYR A 479 20.33 7.00 10.63
N ASP A 480 19.43 6.55 11.48
CA ASP A 480 18.17 7.23 11.79
C ASP A 480 18.19 7.85 13.17
N VAL A 481 17.59 9.03 13.28
CA VAL A 481 17.29 9.71 14.55
C VAL A 481 15.82 10.09 14.53
N ARG A 482 15.05 9.65 15.53
CA ARG A 482 13.66 10.05 15.77
C ARG A 482 13.53 10.69 17.14
N ILE A 483 12.96 11.87 17.19
CA ILE A 483 12.69 12.62 18.42
C ILE A 483 11.18 12.73 18.57
N PHE A 484 10.66 12.22 19.68
CA PHE A 484 9.28 12.44 20.12
C PHE A 484 9.25 13.42 21.28
N SER A 485 8.27 14.32 21.27
CA SER A 485 7.96 15.17 22.43
C SER A 485 6.45 15.38 22.54
N ASN A 486 5.93 15.34 23.74
CA ASN A 486 4.59 15.79 24.08
C ASN A 486 4.61 16.64 25.35
N ASP A 487 3.67 17.56 25.44
CA ASP A 487 3.39 18.32 26.66
C ASP A 487 2.42 17.56 27.56
N ALA A 488 2.29 17.95 28.82
CA ALA A 488 1.26 17.44 29.71
C ALA A 488 -0.12 17.78 29.14
N MET A 489 -1.01 16.83 29.14
CA MET A 489 -2.42 17.08 28.80
C MET A 489 -3.27 17.01 30.07
N PHE A 490 -4.09 18.04 30.27
CA PHE A 490 -5.00 18.18 31.39
C PHE A 490 -6.44 18.18 30.88
N THR A 491 -7.33 17.49 31.57
CA THR A 491 -8.74 17.40 31.20
C THR A 491 -9.68 17.72 32.35
N ALA A 492 -10.89 18.14 32.00
CA ALA A 492 -12.00 18.31 32.92
C ALA A 492 -13.30 17.97 32.17
N ILE A 493 -14.31 17.54 32.94
CA ILE A 493 -15.65 17.33 32.40
C ILE A 493 -16.32 18.68 32.20
N ASP A 494 -16.80 18.93 31.00
CA ASP A 494 -17.65 20.08 30.70
C ASP A 494 -19.01 19.88 31.33
N THR A 495 -19.44 20.81 32.18
CA THR A 495 -20.67 20.69 32.98
C THR A 495 -21.96 20.81 32.15
N GLN A 496 -21.89 21.32 30.91
CA GLN A 496 -23.05 21.46 30.04
C GLN A 496 -23.25 20.23 29.16
N SER A 497 -22.17 19.71 28.57
CA SER A 497 -22.23 18.54 27.68
C SER A 497 -22.02 17.21 28.40
N GLY A 498 -21.38 17.21 29.56
CA GLY A 498 -20.96 16.00 30.28
C GLY A 498 -19.71 15.32 29.70
N PHE A 499 -19.12 15.86 28.62
CA PHE A 499 -17.95 15.28 27.97
C PHE A 499 -16.64 15.85 28.51
N ASN A 500 -15.56 15.07 28.33
CA ASN A 500 -14.21 15.57 28.63
C ASN A 500 -13.81 16.66 27.63
N ARG A 501 -13.07 17.64 28.12
CA ARG A 501 -12.40 18.66 27.29
C ARG A 501 -10.98 18.91 27.80
N GLN A 502 -10.09 19.26 26.92
CA GLN A 502 -8.75 19.71 27.27
C GLN A 502 -8.84 21.09 27.94
N VAL A 503 -8.11 21.26 29.06
CA VAL A 503 -8.14 22.47 29.88
C VAL A 503 -6.72 22.87 30.33
N SER A 504 -6.61 24.05 30.96
CA SER A 504 -5.36 24.44 31.63
C SER A 504 -5.15 23.63 32.93
N SER A 505 -3.93 23.54 33.41
CA SER A 505 -3.60 22.82 34.67
C SER A 505 -4.36 23.32 35.90
N SER A 506 -4.79 24.58 35.90
CA SER A 506 -5.56 25.19 37.00
C SER A 506 -7.03 24.81 37.01
N GLU A 507 -7.58 24.34 35.86
CA GLU A 507 -8.97 23.90 35.70
C GLU A 507 -9.11 22.38 35.70
N ALA A 508 -7.97 21.67 35.73
CA ALA A 508 -7.90 20.24 35.55
C ALA A 508 -8.55 19.44 36.70
N THR A 509 -9.32 18.43 36.33
CA THR A 509 -9.77 17.39 37.25
C THR A 509 -9.00 16.08 37.03
N ASP A 510 -8.32 15.93 35.90
CA ASP A 510 -7.51 14.77 35.54
C ASP A 510 -6.32 15.17 34.66
N GLN A 511 -5.26 14.33 34.65
CA GLN A 511 -4.09 14.43 33.79
C GLN A 511 -3.81 13.10 33.11
N PRO A 512 -4.47 12.80 31.99
CA PRO A 512 -4.33 11.53 31.31
C PRO A 512 -2.92 11.29 30.71
N PHE A 513 -2.19 12.35 30.38
CA PHE A 513 -0.86 12.23 29.78
C PHE A 513 0.16 13.13 30.48
N HIS A 514 1.32 12.52 30.81
CA HIS A 514 2.48 13.22 31.34
C HIS A 514 3.39 13.71 30.21
N PRO A 515 4.16 14.79 30.41
CA PRO A 515 5.09 15.27 29.40
C PRO A 515 6.28 14.33 29.29
N TYR A 516 6.73 14.06 28.07
CA TYR A 516 8.02 13.38 27.87
C TYR A 516 8.73 13.86 26.61
N ASN A 517 10.04 13.61 26.57
CA ASN A 517 10.87 13.82 25.40
C ASN A 517 11.82 12.63 25.26
N LYS A 518 11.74 11.92 24.14
CA LYS A 518 12.56 10.74 23.87
C LYS A 518 13.20 10.79 22.50
N THR A 519 14.48 10.40 22.46
CA THR A 519 15.25 10.25 21.23
C THR A 519 15.57 8.80 21.01
N PHE A 520 15.19 8.29 19.83
CA PHE A 520 15.49 6.95 19.36
C PHE A 520 16.49 7.03 18.21
N THR A 521 17.48 6.17 18.23
CA THR A 521 18.49 6.10 17.16
C THR A 521 18.69 4.68 16.67
N GLY A 522 19.01 4.52 15.40
CA GLY A 522 19.24 3.22 14.83
C GLY A 522 20.17 3.22 13.61
N LEU A 523 20.98 2.19 13.53
CA LEU A 523 21.79 1.89 12.36
C LEU A 523 21.10 0.80 11.56
N SER A 524 20.78 1.07 10.29
CA SER A 524 20.23 0.13 9.34
C SER A 524 21.24 -0.12 8.22
N GLY A 525 21.14 -1.26 7.56
CA GLY A 525 22.03 -1.56 6.44
C GLY A 525 21.61 -2.84 5.72
N SER A 526 22.00 -2.97 4.47
CA SER A 526 21.83 -4.22 3.72
C SER A 526 23.00 -4.47 2.79
N ILE A 527 23.23 -5.74 2.50
CA ILE A 527 24.10 -6.22 1.45
C ILE A 527 23.41 -7.38 0.76
N GLY A 528 23.37 -7.33 -0.57
CA GLY A 528 22.75 -8.39 -1.35
C GLY A 528 23.48 -8.62 -2.67
N ALA A 529 23.32 -9.81 -3.20
CA ALA A 529 23.89 -10.22 -4.46
C ALA A 529 22.88 -10.99 -5.32
N THR A 530 22.97 -10.83 -6.62
CA THR A 530 22.30 -11.66 -7.62
C THR A 530 23.35 -12.37 -8.46
N TYR A 531 23.15 -13.66 -8.77
CA TYR A 531 24.04 -14.42 -9.60
C TYR A 531 23.27 -15.18 -10.70
N LYS A 532 23.56 -14.85 -11.96
CA LYS A 532 22.99 -15.52 -13.12
C LYS A 532 23.66 -16.89 -13.30
N LEU A 533 23.03 -17.95 -12.79
CA LEU A 533 23.51 -19.33 -12.92
C LEU A 533 23.48 -19.79 -14.38
N SER A 534 22.41 -19.46 -15.09
CA SER A 534 22.18 -19.71 -16.50
C SER A 534 21.20 -18.68 -17.06
N ASP A 535 20.86 -18.77 -18.35
CA ASP A 535 19.79 -17.92 -18.93
C ASP A 535 18.41 -18.22 -18.33
N PHE A 536 18.27 -19.41 -17.72
CA PHE A 536 17.05 -19.87 -17.10
C PHE A 536 16.97 -19.57 -15.62
N PHE A 537 18.08 -19.62 -14.87
CA PHE A 537 18.13 -19.47 -13.41
C PHE A 537 18.93 -18.28 -12.96
N THR A 538 18.36 -17.49 -12.03
CA THR A 538 19.05 -16.43 -11.29
C THR A 538 18.87 -16.66 -9.79
N LEU A 539 19.99 -16.83 -9.07
CA LEU A 539 20.04 -16.90 -7.62
C LEU A 539 20.14 -15.47 -7.05
N ARG A 540 19.46 -15.21 -5.96
CA ARG A 540 19.56 -13.97 -5.19
C ARG A 540 19.74 -14.26 -3.70
N SER A 541 20.49 -13.42 -3.02
CA SER A 541 20.66 -13.47 -1.56
C SER A 541 20.78 -12.06 -1.01
N ASN A 542 20.21 -11.83 0.16
CA ASN A 542 20.23 -10.55 0.83
C ASN A 542 20.32 -10.75 2.33
N ILE A 543 21.09 -9.89 3.01
CA ILE A 543 21.08 -9.76 4.47
C ILE A 543 20.83 -8.30 4.78
N ALA A 544 19.83 -8.04 5.62
CA ALA A 544 19.42 -6.69 5.94
C ALA A 544 19.12 -6.53 7.42
N ARG A 545 19.53 -5.38 7.96
CA ARG A 545 19.20 -4.92 9.31
C ARG A 545 18.30 -3.71 9.21
N GLY A 546 17.12 -3.79 9.83
CA GLY A 546 16.14 -2.71 9.91
C GLY A 546 16.03 -2.12 11.31
N PHE A 547 15.45 -0.92 11.38
CA PHE A 547 15.20 -0.14 12.59
C PHE A 547 13.78 0.40 12.57
N ARG A 548 13.09 0.34 13.71
CA ARG A 548 11.82 1.03 13.95
C ARG A 548 11.77 1.60 15.38
N ALA A 549 11.52 2.89 15.50
CA ALA A 549 11.17 3.47 16.79
C ALA A 549 9.72 3.10 17.16
N PRO A 550 9.40 2.95 18.46
CA PRO A 550 8.02 2.81 18.91
C PRO A 550 7.17 4.00 18.44
N ASN A 551 5.90 3.77 18.13
CA ASN A 551 4.97 4.84 17.77
C ASN A 551 4.32 5.48 18.99
N ILE A 552 3.54 6.55 18.79
CA ILE A 552 2.90 7.30 19.88
C ILE A 552 1.90 6.47 20.68
N LEU A 553 1.13 5.59 20.02
CA LEU A 553 0.17 4.71 20.70
C LEU A 553 0.90 3.69 21.59
N GLU A 554 1.97 3.06 21.07
CA GLU A 554 2.78 2.09 21.81
C GLU A 554 3.44 2.72 23.06
N LEU A 555 3.83 3.99 22.97
CA LEU A 555 4.46 4.72 24.07
C LEU A 555 3.46 5.26 25.07
N SER A 556 2.36 5.86 24.61
CA SER A 556 1.55 6.75 25.45
C SER A 556 0.07 6.42 25.48
N ALA A 557 -0.40 5.32 24.88
CA ALA A 557 -1.82 5.00 24.91
C ALA A 557 -2.35 4.98 26.36
N ASN A 558 -3.46 5.70 26.60
CA ASN A 558 -4.17 5.70 27.87
C ASN A 558 -5.64 6.09 27.66
N GLY A 559 -6.38 5.28 26.94
CA GLY A 559 -7.77 5.61 26.62
C GLY A 559 -8.48 4.55 25.80
N VAL A 560 -9.76 4.76 25.58
CA VAL A 560 -10.59 3.95 24.68
C VAL A 560 -10.36 4.39 23.25
N HIS A 561 -10.26 3.42 22.35
CA HIS A 561 -10.34 3.63 20.93
C HIS A 561 -11.76 3.31 20.46
N PRO A 562 -12.57 4.32 20.09
CA PRO A 562 -14.00 4.12 19.79
C PRO A 562 -14.23 3.10 18.69
N GLY A 563 -13.45 3.14 17.60
CA GLY A 563 -13.58 2.24 16.47
C GLY A 563 -13.28 0.77 16.75
N THR A 564 -12.59 0.45 17.88
CA THR A 564 -12.27 -0.93 18.26
C THR A 564 -12.90 -1.39 19.56
N LEU A 565 -13.48 -0.48 20.34
CA LEU A 565 -14.04 -0.73 21.68
C LEU A 565 -13.02 -1.34 22.63
N ILE A 566 -11.77 -0.88 22.55
CA ILE A 566 -10.64 -1.37 23.35
C ILE A 566 -10.03 -0.21 24.14
N TYR A 567 -9.84 -0.40 25.45
CA TYR A 567 -8.99 0.48 26.27
C TYR A 567 -7.53 0.04 26.12
N GLN A 568 -6.66 0.95 25.71
CA GLN A 568 -5.25 0.64 25.43
C GLN A 568 -4.31 1.33 26.41
N ILE A 569 -3.26 0.60 26.82
CA ILE A 569 -2.21 1.09 27.74
C ILE A 569 -0.86 0.96 27.04
N GLY A 570 -0.18 2.11 26.87
CA GLY A 570 1.18 2.21 26.34
C GLY A 570 2.26 1.97 27.38
N ASN A 571 3.50 2.08 26.92
CA ASN A 571 4.68 2.02 27.81
C ASN A 571 5.81 2.90 27.27
N GLU A 572 6.08 4.00 27.94
CA GLU A 572 7.14 4.96 27.58
C GLU A 572 8.56 4.39 27.66
N GLU A 573 8.77 3.26 28.38
CA GLU A 573 10.09 2.64 28.52
C GLU A 573 10.48 1.71 27.37
N PHE A 574 9.67 1.62 26.32
CA PHE A 574 9.97 0.79 25.16
C PHE A 574 11.24 1.22 24.44
N LYS A 575 12.00 0.21 24.01
CA LYS A 575 13.20 0.34 23.18
C LYS A 575 12.84 0.21 21.72
N PRO A 576 13.66 0.73 20.80
CA PRO A 576 13.46 0.50 19.36
C PRO A 576 13.48 -0.98 18.99
N GLU A 577 12.70 -1.34 17.99
CA GLU A 577 12.80 -2.63 17.34
C GLU A 577 13.98 -2.64 16.36
N PHE A 578 14.70 -3.76 16.33
CA PHE A 578 15.71 -4.05 15.31
C PHE A 578 15.45 -5.42 14.71
N SER A 579 15.42 -5.50 13.40
CA SER A 579 15.33 -6.76 12.65
C SER A 579 16.68 -7.12 12.05
N LEU A 580 16.98 -8.39 11.96
CA LEU A 580 18.01 -8.96 11.11
C LEU A 580 17.36 -10.01 10.24
N GLN A 581 17.20 -9.71 8.96
CA GLN A 581 16.57 -10.58 7.99
C GLN A 581 17.58 -11.12 6.99
N GLU A 582 17.43 -12.39 6.68
CA GLU A 582 18.19 -13.16 5.71
C GLU A 582 17.21 -13.69 4.67
N ASP A 583 17.49 -13.42 3.40
CA ASP A 583 16.67 -13.85 2.27
C ASP A 583 17.50 -14.66 1.29
N LEU A 584 16.91 -15.74 0.77
CA LEU A 584 17.46 -16.53 -0.33
C LEU A 584 16.36 -16.79 -1.35
N GLY A 585 16.60 -16.42 -2.59
CA GLY A 585 15.62 -16.54 -3.67
C GLY A 585 16.19 -17.15 -4.93
N LEU A 586 15.35 -17.87 -5.68
CA LEU A 586 15.63 -18.43 -6.98
C LEU A 586 14.57 -17.98 -7.97
N ASN A 587 14.96 -17.20 -8.97
CA ASN A 587 14.10 -16.87 -10.11
C ASN A 587 14.39 -17.82 -11.27
N PHE A 588 13.35 -18.26 -11.97
CA PHE A 588 13.48 -19.09 -13.15
C PHE A 588 12.54 -18.64 -14.28
N ALA A 589 13.03 -18.68 -15.50
CA ALA A 589 12.32 -18.18 -16.68
C ALA A 589 12.62 -19.00 -17.91
N SER A 590 11.56 -19.46 -18.57
CA SER A 590 11.63 -20.13 -19.87
C SER A 590 10.47 -19.71 -20.77
N LYS A 591 10.39 -20.32 -21.97
CA LYS A 591 9.24 -20.15 -22.87
C LYS A 591 7.96 -20.82 -22.36
N HIS A 592 8.03 -21.64 -21.31
CA HIS A 592 6.90 -22.45 -20.83
C HIS A 592 6.55 -22.20 -19.38
N VAL A 593 7.49 -21.69 -18.60
CA VAL A 593 7.34 -21.52 -17.15
C VAL A 593 8.12 -20.31 -16.69
N LEU A 594 7.47 -19.50 -15.89
CA LEU A 594 8.08 -18.42 -15.11
C LEU A 594 7.82 -18.66 -13.62
N GLY A 595 8.71 -18.16 -12.78
CA GLY A 595 8.41 -18.15 -11.35
C GLY A 595 9.58 -17.76 -10.49
N ASN A 596 9.29 -17.70 -9.20
CA ASN A 596 10.28 -17.53 -8.15
C ASN A 596 9.98 -18.44 -6.97
N LEU A 597 11.02 -18.76 -6.23
CA LEU A 597 10.95 -19.36 -4.90
C LEU A 597 11.78 -18.50 -3.96
N GLU A 598 11.27 -18.27 -2.77
CA GLU A 598 11.93 -17.47 -1.76
C GLU A 598 11.76 -18.06 -0.37
N ILE A 599 12.82 -18.02 0.41
CA ILE A 599 12.82 -18.34 1.84
C ILE A 599 13.40 -17.17 2.60
N PHE A 600 12.89 -16.92 3.79
CA PHE A 600 13.36 -15.85 4.66
C PHE A 600 13.41 -16.27 6.11
N ASN A 601 14.31 -15.63 6.86
CA ASN A 601 14.41 -15.72 8.31
C ASN A 601 14.65 -14.31 8.87
N ASN A 602 13.82 -13.86 9.82
CA ASN A 602 13.89 -12.52 10.40
C ASN A 602 13.88 -12.62 11.93
N ASN A 603 14.97 -12.21 12.56
CA ASN A 603 15.09 -12.11 14.01
C ASN A 603 14.86 -10.65 14.43
N ILE A 604 13.86 -10.42 15.28
CA ILE A 604 13.49 -9.09 15.74
C ILE A 604 13.73 -8.95 17.23
N SER A 605 14.57 -7.99 17.59
CA SER A 605 14.79 -7.60 18.98
C SER A 605 13.77 -6.54 19.40
N ASN A 606 13.26 -6.66 20.62
CA ASN A 606 12.30 -5.73 21.21
C ASN A 606 10.98 -5.65 20.44
N TYR A 607 10.51 -6.74 19.87
CA TYR A 607 9.24 -6.83 19.14
C TYR A 607 8.08 -6.38 20.02
N ILE A 608 7.32 -5.36 19.59
CA ILE A 608 6.19 -4.80 20.32
C ILE A 608 4.90 -5.46 19.83
N TYR A 609 4.06 -5.91 20.77
CA TYR A 609 2.76 -6.49 20.47
C TYR A 609 1.74 -6.08 21.54
N ASN A 610 0.47 -6.11 21.18
CA ASN A 610 -0.62 -5.82 22.08
C ASN A 610 -1.22 -7.12 22.66
N GLN A 611 -1.55 -7.13 23.94
CA GLN A 611 -2.08 -8.29 24.67
C GLN A 611 -3.25 -7.88 25.53
N LYS A 612 -4.33 -8.65 25.50
CA LYS A 612 -5.46 -8.48 26.39
C LYS A 612 -5.06 -8.71 27.84
N LEU A 613 -5.62 -7.97 28.76
CA LEU A 613 -5.39 -8.14 30.19
C LEU A 613 -6.56 -8.86 30.83
N VAL A 614 -6.24 -9.75 31.80
CA VAL A 614 -7.20 -10.43 32.65
C VAL A 614 -6.92 -10.14 34.12
N ASN A 615 -7.96 -10.24 34.96
CA ASN A 615 -7.84 -10.16 36.39
C ASN A 615 -7.29 -11.49 36.99
N ARG A 616 -7.08 -11.54 38.29
CA ARG A 616 -6.54 -12.74 38.99
C ARG A 616 -7.41 -14.00 38.85
N LEU A 617 -8.67 -13.87 38.42
CA LEU A 617 -9.60 -14.95 38.19
C LEU A 617 -9.62 -15.41 36.71
N GLY A 618 -8.81 -14.81 35.84
CA GLY A 618 -8.80 -15.11 34.42
C GLY A 618 -9.93 -14.47 33.62
N GLN A 619 -10.66 -13.51 34.22
CA GLN A 619 -11.72 -12.75 33.56
C GLN A 619 -11.13 -11.49 32.93
N ASP A 620 -11.72 -10.99 31.86
CA ASP A 620 -11.29 -9.77 31.19
C ASP A 620 -11.18 -8.59 32.17
N LEU A 621 -10.05 -7.91 32.13
CA LEU A 621 -9.88 -6.66 32.86
C LEU A 621 -10.62 -5.55 32.11
N VAL A 622 -11.58 -4.91 32.78
CA VAL A 622 -12.39 -3.82 32.22
C VAL A 622 -12.11 -2.55 33.03
N VAL A 623 -11.32 -1.64 32.47
CA VAL A 623 -11.05 -0.32 33.06
C VAL A 623 -12.23 0.63 32.77
N VAL A 624 -12.73 0.61 31.55
CA VAL A 624 -13.92 1.36 31.12
C VAL A 624 -15.00 0.36 30.74
N VAL A 625 -16.19 0.53 31.30
CA VAL A 625 -17.32 -0.39 31.08
C VAL A 625 -17.59 -0.56 29.58
N GLY A 626 -17.76 -1.80 29.14
CA GLY A 626 -18.00 -2.15 27.75
C GLY A 626 -16.73 -2.29 26.88
N ASN A 627 -15.55 -1.99 27.43
CA ASN A 627 -14.29 -2.01 26.68
C ASN A 627 -13.28 -2.98 27.33
N GLN A 628 -12.77 -3.91 26.54
CA GLN A 628 -11.68 -4.81 26.97
C GLN A 628 -10.38 -4.01 27.10
N THR A 629 -9.55 -4.35 28.08
CA THR A 629 -8.29 -3.66 28.31
C THR A 629 -7.13 -4.42 27.68
N PHE A 630 -6.32 -3.73 26.90
CA PHE A 630 -5.11 -4.23 26.28
C PHE A 630 -3.90 -3.42 26.71
N LYS A 631 -2.74 -4.06 26.77
CA LYS A 631 -1.46 -3.44 27.08
C LYS A 631 -0.39 -3.86 26.09
N PHE A 632 0.45 -2.92 25.70
CA PHE A 632 1.61 -3.22 24.88
C PHE A 632 2.74 -3.88 25.67
N HIS A 633 3.39 -4.86 25.07
CA HIS A 633 4.52 -5.63 25.59
C HIS A 633 5.65 -5.67 24.59
N GLN A 634 6.88 -5.95 25.08
CA GLN A 634 8.04 -6.20 24.23
C GLN A 634 8.63 -7.58 24.46
N THR A 635 9.08 -8.26 23.39
CA THR A 635 9.75 -9.57 23.45
C THR A 635 10.84 -9.69 22.38
N GLN A 636 11.57 -10.79 22.36
CA GLN A 636 12.37 -11.21 21.20
C GLN A 636 11.49 -12.07 20.30
N ALA A 637 11.54 -11.84 19.00
CA ALA A 637 10.72 -12.55 18.03
C ALA A 637 11.57 -13.17 16.91
N GLN A 638 11.10 -14.27 16.34
CA GLN A 638 11.65 -14.83 15.11
C GLN A 638 10.50 -15.16 14.16
N LEU A 639 10.58 -14.63 12.94
CA LEU A 639 9.67 -14.95 11.85
C LEU A 639 10.47 -15.65 10.75
N TYR A 640 9.95 -16.74 10.22
CA TYR A 640 10.54 -17.44 9.09
C TYR A 640 9.45 -18.03 8.21
N GLY A 641 9.78 -18.21 6.94
CA GLY A 641 8.78 -18.70 6.01
C GLY A 641 9.33 -18.89 4.61
N PHE A 642 8.41 -19.19 3.72
CA PHE A 642 8.68 -19.30 2.30
C PHE A 642 7.51 -18.77 1.46
N GLU A 643 7.83 -18.38 0.25
CA GLU A 643 6.85 -18.04 -0.77
C GLU A 643 7.32 -18.54 -2.14
N ALA A 644 6.39 -18.89 -2.98
CA ALA A 644 6.64 -19.22 -4.38
C ALA A 644 5.50 -18.74 -5.26
N ASN A 645 5.83 -18.36 -6.49
CA ASN A 645 4.87 -18.23 -7.57
C ASN A 645 5.38 -18.93 -8.82
N ILE A 646 4.46 -19.48 -9.58
CA ILE A 646 4.74 -20.19 -10.85
C ILE A 646 3.61 -19.87 -11.83
N ASP A 647 3.96 -19.31 -12.98
CA ASP A 647 3.08 -19.25 -14.15
C ASP A 647 3.52 -20.28 -15.18
N ILE A 648 2.62 -21.21 -15.51
CA ILE A 648 2.79 -22.22 -16.53
C ILE A 648 2.02 -21.77 -17.77
N HIS A 649 2.76 -21.45 -18.84
CA HIS A 649 2.23 -21.00 -20.14
C HIS A 649 2.85 -21.84 -21.28
N PRO A 650 2.30 -23.00 -21.60
CA PRO A 650 2.93 -23.95 -22.52
C PRO A 650 2.98 -23.42 -23.94
N HIS A 651 4.17 -23.10 -24.47
CA HIS A 651 4.37 -22.71 -25.86
C HIS A 651 4.12 -23.90 -26.79
N PRO A 652 3.33 -23.79 -27.90
CA PRO A 652 2.79 -22.55 -28.49
C PRO A 652 1.37 -22.14 -28.03
N LEU A 653 0.89 -22.68 -26.91
CA LEU A 653 -0.42 -22.32 -26.36
C LEU A 653 -0.35 -21.06 -25.48
N ASP A 654 0.36 -20.04 -25.97
CA ASP A 654 0.64 -18.79 -25.27
C ASP A 654 -0.59 -17.97 -24.85
N TRP A 655 -1.77 -18.43 -25.11
CA TRP A 655 -3.05 -17.88 -24.69
C TRP A 655 -3.56 -18.51 -23.39
N LEU A 656 -2.89 -19.56 -22.91
CA LEU A 656 -3.26 -20.32 -21.71
C LEU A 656 -2.21 -20.08 -20.63
N HIS A 657 -2.64 -19.59 -19.47
CA HIS A 657 -1.83 -19.41 -18.28
C HIS A 657 -2.42 -20.19 -17.12
N PHE A 658 -1.57 -20.83 -16.35
CA PHE A 658 -1.92 -21.46 -15.09
C PHE A 658 -0.99 -20.92 -14.01
N GLU A 659 -1.48 -19.86 -13.35
CA GLU A 659 -0.75 -19.13 -12.33
C GLU A 659 -1.00 -19.75 -10.96
N ASN A 660 0.05 -20.01 -10.20
CA ASN A 660 -0.03 -20.60 -8.87
C ASN A 660 0.88 -19.87 -7.91
N SER A 661 0.38 -19.64 -6.71
CA SER A 661 1.18 -19.07 -5.63
C SER A 661 0.97 -19.82 -4.32
N ILE A 662 1.98 -19.81 -3.48
CA ILE A 662 1.93 -20.33 -2.11
C ILE A 662 2.79 -19.46 -1.21
N SER A 663 2.30 -19.19 -0.01
CA SER A 663 3.07 -18.52 1.04
C SER A 663 2.73 -19.06 2.42
N ALA A 664 3.75 -19.13 3.28
CA ALA A 664 3.60 -19.52 4.67
C ALA A 664 4.56 -18.71 5.55
N VAL A 665 4.06 -18.24 6.67
CA VAL A 665 4.83 -17.54 7.70
C VAL A 665 4.65 -18.23 9.04
N TYR A 666 5.73 -18.42 9.74
CA TYR A 666 5.77 -18.92 11.10
C TYR A 666 6.44 -17.87 11.98
N ALA A 667 5.79 -17.52 13.09
CA ALA A 667 6.31 -16.51 14.00
C ALA A 667 6.28 -17.00 15.44
N VAL A 668 7.43 -16.97 16.07
CA VAL A 668 7.62 -17.48 17.42
C VAL A 668 8.15 -16.41 18.36
N ASN A 669 7.60 -16.39 19.57
CA ASN A 669 8.08 -15.62 20.68
C ASN A 669 9.33 -16.29 21.27
N ARG A 670 10.41 -15.53 21.40
CA ARG A 670 11.69 -16.01 21.97
C ARG A 670 11.91 -15.56 23.40
N GLY A 671 10.93 -14.88 24.01
CA GLY A 671 11.03 -14.35 25.37
C GLY A 671 11.94 -13.13 25.50
N GLY A 672 12.32 -12.78 26.70
CA GLY A 672 13.11 -11.57 26.98
C GLY A 672 12.27 -10.33 27.32
N ASN A 673 12.90 -9.26 27.74
CA ASN A 673 12.24 -8.02 28.20
C ASN A 673 11.16 -8.25 29.27
N GLY A 674 11.39 -9.24 30.17
CA GLY A 674 10.43 -9.61 31.23
C GLY A 674 9.34 -10.59 30.78
N VAL A 675 9.31 -10.99 29.51
CA VAL A 675 8.37 -11.99 28.98
C VAL A 675 8.95 -13.39 29.10
N THR A 676 8.22 -14.29 29.79
CA THR A 676 8.53 -15.73 29.84
C THR A 676 7.68 -16.47 28.83
N VAL A 677 8.29 -17.32 28.02
CA VAL A 677 7.60 -18.10 27.00
C VAL A 677 6.85 -19.27 27.66
N THR A 678 5.59 -19.41 27.34
CA THR A 678 4.68 -20.47 27.75
C THR A 678 4.00 -21.09 26.52
N GLU A 679 3.23 -22.17 26.69
CA GLU A 679 2.46 -22.76 25.59
C GLU A 679 1.46 -21.76 24.98
N ASN A 680 0.91 -20.83 25.77
CA ASN A 680 -0.12 -19.89 25.35
C ASN A 680 0.45 -18.66 24.63
N ASN A 681 1.73 -18.32 24.79
CA ASN A 681 2.36 -17.17 24.18
C ASN A 681 3.59 -17.51 23.31
N LYS A 682 3.79 -18.79 22.99
CA LYS A 682 4.93 -19.23 22.18
C LYS A 682 4.87 -18.75 20.71
N TYR A 683 3.67 -18.45 20.21
CA TYR A 683 3.49 -17.81 18.90
C TYR A 683 3.25 -16.32 19.05
N LEU A 684 3.46 -15.55 17.99
CA LEU A 684 3.13 -14.13 17.95
C LEU A 684 1.69 -13.93 17.48
N PRO A 685 1.02 -12.84 17.89
CA PRO A 685 -0.34 -12.55 17.43
C PRO A 685 -0.38 -12.07 15.97
N SER A 686 -1.54 -12.19 15.34
CA SER A 686 -1.87 -11.66 14.00
C SER A 686 -1.00 -12.25 12.87
N ILE A 687 -0.67 -13.54 12.95
CA ILE A 687 0.12 -14.23 11.92
C ILE A 687 -0.81 -14.90 10.91
N PRO A 688 -0.72 -14.56 9.61
CA PRO A 688 -1.58 -15.15 8.60
C PRO A 688 -1.38 -16.66 8.48
N PRO A 689 -2.42 -17.43 8.12
CA PRO A 689 -2.29 -18.86 7.81
C PRO A 689 -1.52 -19.08 6.51
N LEU A 690 -1.13 -20.34 6.23
CA LEU A 690 -0.68 -20.73 4.91
C LEU A 690 -1.78 -20.39 3.89
N HIS A 691 -1.39 -19.71 2.82
CA HIS A 691 -2.26 -19.28 1.73
C HIS A 691 -1.75 -19.84 0.40
N THR A 692 -2.65 -20.33 -0.43
CA THR A 692 -2.36 -20.70 -1.83
C THR A 692 -3.40 -20.09 -2.74
N SER A 693 -2.95 -19.66 -3.92
CA SER A 693 -3.83 -19.21 -5.00
C SER A 693 -3.50 -19.98 -6.29
N SER A 694 -4.52 -20.34 -7.05
CA SER A 694 -4.38 -20.94 -8.38
C SER A 694 -5.38 -20.29 -9.31
N GLU A 695 -4.93 -19.75 -10.45
CA GLU A 695 -5.78 -19.14 -11.47
C GLU A 695 -5.49 -19.78 -12.83
N LEU A 696 -6.53 -20.24 -13.51
CA LEU A 696 -6.49 -20.65 -14.89
C LEU A 696 -7.04 -19.50 -15.75
N ARG A 697 -6.21 -19.00 -16.66
CA ARG A 697 -6.53 -17.86 -17.53
C ARG A 697 -6.40 -18.23 -18.99
N VAL A 698 -7.38 -17.83 -19.78
CA VAL A 698 -7.44 -17.98 -21.24
C VAL A 698 -7.53 -16.60 -21.88
N ASN A 699 -6.53 -16.23 -22.67
CA ASN A 699 -6.48 -14.99 -23.44
C ASN A 699 -6.71 -15.26 -24.92
N LEU A 700 -7.87 -14.88 -25.47
CA LEU A 700 -8.20 -15.16 -26.88
C LEU A 700 -7.47 -14.18 -27.81
N LYS A 701 -6.54 -14.69 -28.63
CA LYS A 701 -5.75 -13.88 -29.59
C LYS A 701 -6.59 -13.34 -30.75
N LYS A 702 -7.66 -14.04 -31.13
CA LYS A 702 -8.47 -13.67 -32.28
C LYS A 702 -9.52 -12.63 -31.93
N LYS A 703 -9.53 -11.56 -32.71
CA LYS A 703 -10.64 -10.58 -32.68
C LYS A 703 -11.93 -11.27 -33.18
N TYR A 704 -13.00 -11.15 -32.40
CA TYR A 704 -14.32 -11.62 -32.78
C TYR A 704 -15.25 -10.45 -33.04
N LYS A 705 -15.56 -10.17 -34.32
CA LYS A 705 -16.33 -8.97 -34.72
C LYS A 705 -15.70 -7.67 -34.17
N ASN A 706 -16.38 -7.02 -33.24
CA ASN A 706 -15.97 -5.77 -32.59
C ASN A 706 -15.35 -6.01 -31.20
N LEU A 707 -15.04 -7.25 -30.83
CA LEU A 707 -14.41 -7.61 -29.57
C LEU A 707 -12.95 -8.01 -29.79
N SER A 708 -12.06 -7.51 -28.95
CA SER A 708 -10.64 -7.88 -28.88
C SER A 708 -10.21 -8.05 -27.43
N SER A 709 -9.00 -8.54 -27.20
CA SER A 709 -8.43 -8.74 -25.86
C SER A 709 -9.38 -9.52 -24.93
N ILE A 710 -10.09 -10.51 -25.47
CA ILE A 710 -11.05 -11.29 -24.69
C ILE A 710 -10.27 -12.22 -23.77
N TYR A 711 -10.59 -12.19 -22.48
CA TYR A 711 -10.08 -13.14 -21.51
C TYR A 711 -11.18 -13.77 -20.67
N VAL A 712 -10.91 -14.98 -20.19
CA VAL A 712 -11.70 -15.69 -19.18
C VAL A 712 -10.74 -16.23 -18.14
N LYS A 713 -11.07 -16.08 -16.86
CA LYS A 713 -10.29 -16.61 -15.75
C LYS A 713 -11.15 -17.26 -14.67
N ILE A 714 -10.61 -18.30 -14.06
CA ILE A 714 -11.19 -18.96 -12.89
C ILE A 714 -10.06 -19.14 -11.88
N GLY A 715 -10.28 -18.63 -10.68
CA GLY A 715 -9.33 -18.69 -9.57
C GLY A 715 -9.86 -19.50 -8.39
N MET A 716 -8.96 -20.08 -7.63
CA MET A 716 -9.19 -20.73 -6.35
C MET A 716 -8.18 -20.22 -5.34
N GLU A 717 -8.66 -19.81 -4.18
CA GLU A 717 -7.83 -19.45 -3.04
C GLU A 717 -8.11 -20.42 -1.88
N TYR A 718 -7.04 -20.95 -1.29
CA TYR A 718 -7.12 -21.80 -0.11
C TYR A 718 -6.37 -21.16 1.05
N PHE A 719 -7.05 -20.97 2.14
CA PHE A 719 -6.49 -20.55 3.42
C PHE A 719 -6.54 -21.72 4.39
N ALA A 720 -5.38 -22.10 4.91
CA ALA A 720 -5.31 -23.19 5.87
C ALA A 720 -5.91 -22.76 7.21
N ARG A 721 -6.25 -23.76 8.05
CA ARG A 721 -6.60 -23.51 9.44
C ARG A 721 -5.43 -22.86 10.18
N GLN A 722 -5.70 -21.81 11.00
CA GLN A 722 -4.70 -21.19 11.85
C GLN A 722 -4.92 -21.57 13.30
N ASP A 723 -4.05 -22.46 13.79
CA ASP A 723 -4.01 -22.91 15.18
C ASP A 723 -2.78 -22.40 15.92
N ARG A 724 -1.81 -21.82 15.22
CA ARG A 724 -0.61 -21.24 15.83
C ARG A 724 -0.91 -19.80 16.23
N ILE A 725 -1.63 -19.65 17.33
CA ILE A 725 -2.17 -18.38 17.80
C ILE A 725 -1.51 -17.96 19.11
N PHE A 726 -1.57 -16.68 19.41
CA PHE A 726 -1.25 -16.12 20.72
C PHE A 726 -2.50 -16.23 21.61
N SER A 727 -2.59 -17.34 22.38
CA SER A 727 -3.78 -17.61 23.19
C SER A 727 -3.70 -17.09 24.62
N SER A 728 -2.58 -16.43 25.01
CA SER A 728 -2.47 -15.83 26.34
C SER A 728 -3.62 -14.83 26.58
N ASP A 729 -4.26 -14.99 27.74
CA ASP A 729 -5.35 -14.13 28.20
C ASP A 729 -6.51 -14.01 27.18
N ASN A 730 -6.73 -15.06 26.40
CA ASN A 730 -7.72 -15.09 25.31
C ASN A 730 -7.56 -13.94 24.29
N THR A 731 -6.33 -13.49 24.06
CA THR A 731 -6.04 -12.41 23.11
C THR A 731 -6.40 -12.79 21.68
N GLU A 732 -6.16 -14.05 21.31
CA GLU A 732 -6.43 -14.53 19.96
C GLU A 732 -7.12 -15.92 19.97
N SER A 733 -7.98 -16.17 18.98
CA SER A 733 -8.68 -17.44 18.79
C SER A 733 -8.29 -18.11 17.47
N PRO A 734 -8.32 -19.46 17.38
CA PRO A 734 -8.05 -20.19 16.16
C PRO A 734 -9.08 -19.87 15.07
N THR A 735 -8.68 -20.03 13.82
CA THR A 735 -9.54 -19.76 12.66
C THR A 735 -9.60 -20.97 11.75
N SER A 736 -10.78 -21.37 11.34
CA SER A 736 -10.99 -22.50 10.42
C SER A 736 -10.44 -22.17 9.04
N GLY A 737 -9.89 -23.17 8.33
CA GLY A 737 -9.53 -23.04 6.93
C GLY A 737 -10.76 -22.94 6.03
N TYR A 738 -10.57 -22.34 4.85
CA TYR A 738 -11.63 -22.17 3.86
C TYR A 738 -11.06 -22.12 2.43
N VAL A 739 -11.94 -22.32 1.44
CA VAL A 739 -11.64 -22.22 0.01
C VAL A 739 -12.60 -21.23 -0.63
N LEU A 740 -12.08 -20.29 -1.40
CA LEU A 740 -12.86 -19.35 -2.19
C LEU A 740 -12.64 -19.61 -3.68
N PHE A 741 -13.69 -19.47 -4.48
CA PHE A 741 -13.60 -19.51 -5.93
C PHE A 741 -13.92 -18.14 -6.50
N ASN A 742 -13.07 -17.68 -7.43
CA ASN A 742 -13.18 -16.40 -8.11
C ASN A 742 -13.29 -16.62 -9.62
N SER A 743 -13.80 -15.64 -10.34
CA SER A 743 -13.91 -15.72 -11.80
C SER A 743 -13.79 -14.34 -12.43
N GLY A 744 -13.42 -14.29 -13.69
CA GLY A 744 -13.35 -13.05 -14.45
C GLY A 744 -13.59 -13.29 -15.94
N LEU A 745 -14.24 -12.34 -16.57
CA LEU A 745 -14.47 -12.24 -17.99
C LEU A 745 -14.31 -10.80 -18.43
N GLY A 746 -13.53 -10.54 -19.49
CA GLY A 746 -13.40 -9.18 -20.00
C GLY A 746 -13.14 -9.15 -21.49
N ALA A 747 -13.39 -7.98 -22.09
CA ALA A 747 -13.14 -7.73 -23.50
C ALA A 747 -13.05 -6.23 -23.78
N ASP A 748 -12.28 -5.88 -24.82
CA ASP A 748 -12.28 -4.57 -25.44
C ASP A 748 -13.33 -4.52 -26.55
N ILE A 749 -14.19 -3.51 -26.52
CA ILE A 749 -15.14 -3.19 -27.59
C ILE A 749 -14.44 -2.26 -28.56
N THR A 750 -14.29 -2.68 -29.82
CA THR A 750 -13.54 -1.92 -30.85
C THR A 750 -14.43 -1.50 -32.01
N ASN A 751 -14.09 -0.39 -32.65
CA ASN A 751 -14.70 -0.03 -33.92
C ASN A 751 -14.11 -0.85 -35.10
N LYS A 752 -14.60 -0.63 -36.30
CA LYS A 752 -14.14 -1.31 -37.53
C LYS A 752 -12.65 -1.05 -37.84
N ARG A 753 -12.08 0.05 -37.34
CA ARG A 753 -10.67 0.44 -37.51
C ARG A 753 -9.77 -0.11 -36.40
N GLY A 754 -10.31 -0.87 -35.43
CA GLY A 754 -9.54 -1.43 -34.30
C GLY A 754 -9.36 -0.48 -33.11
N LYS A 755 -9.88 0.75 -33.14
CA LYS A 755 -9.81 1.66 -32.00
C LYS A 755 -10.72 1.15 -30.89
N ILE A 756 -10.21 1.06 -29.66
CA ILE A 756 -10.97 0.70 -28.47
C ILE A 756 -11.98 1.82 -28.15
N LEU A 757 -13.24 1.44 -28.05
CA LEU A 757 -14.36 2.33 -27.69
C LEU A 757 -14.70 2.19 -26.20
N ALA A 758 -14.59 0.99 -25.67
CA ALA A 758 -14.82 0.70 -24.25
C ALA A 758 -14.13 -0.63 -23.88
N ASN A 759 -13.85 -0.79 -22.61
CA ASN A 759 -13.44 -2.05 -21.99
C ASN A 759 -14.54 -2.48 -21.00
N LEU A 760 -14.94 -3.74 -21.04
CA LEU A 760 -15.95 -4.33 -20.16
C LEU A 760 -15.33 -5.48 -19.38
N ASN A 761 -15.48 -5.48 -18.05
CA ASN A 761 -15.10 -6.56 -17.17
C ASN A 761 -16.29 -7.00 -16.31
N ILE A 762 -16.46 -8.31 -16.15
CA ILE A 762 -17.39 -8.95 -15.22
C ILE A 762 -16.53 -9.83 -14.31
N LEU A 763 -16.50 -9.51 -13.03
CA LEU A 763 -15.63 -10.16 -12.05
C LEU A 763 -16.47 -10.75 -10.93
N GLY A 764 -16.13 -11.93 -10.46
CA GLY A 764 -16.81 -12.61 -9.36
C GLY A 764 -15.81 -12.99 -8.27
N SER A 765 -16.12 -12.66 -7.03
CA SER A 765 -15.39 -13.08 -5.84
C SER A 765 -16.29 -13.96 -4.97
N ASN A 766 -15.69 -14.99 -4.36
CA ASN A 766 -16.41 -15.96 -3.54
C ASN A 766 -17.72 -16.45 -4.20
N ILE A 767 -17.62 -16.88 -5.48
CA ILE A 767 -18.78 -17.23 -6.32
C ILE A 767 -19.62 -18.37 -5.73
N THR A 768 -19.03 -19.22 -4.89
CA THR A 768 -19.68 -20.33 -4.19
C THR A 768 -20.36 -19.91 -2.89
N ASP A 769 -20.28 -18.64 -2.51
CA ASP A 769 -20.90 -18.04 -1.33
C ASP A 769 -20.53 -18.75 -0.01
N VAL A 770 -19.24 -19.02 0.14
CA VAL A 770 -18.69 -19.61 1.37
C VAL A 770 -18.74 -18.58 2.49
N ALA A 771 -19.29 -18.95 3.63
CA ALA A 771 -19.19 -18.17 4.86
C ALA A 771 -17.83 -18.42 5.52
N TYR A 772 -17.01 -17.42 5.66
CA TYR A 772 -15.66 -17.54 6.20
C TYR A 772 -15.29 -16.35 7.10
N GLN A 773 -14.31 -16.56 7.95
CA GLN A 773 -13.66 -15.53 8.75
C GLN A 773 -12.17 -15.54 8.43
N SER A 774 -11.64 -14.43 7.92
CA SER A 774 -10.19 -14.27 7.77
C SER A 774 -9.53 -14.20 9.14
N HIS A 775 -8.36 -14.81 9.30
CA HIS A 775 -7.65 -14.79 10.58
C HIS A 775 -7.28 -13.38 11.02
N LEU A 776 -6.97 -12.51 10.06
CA LEU A 776 -6.63 -11.10 10.29
C LEU A 776 -7.85 -10.15 10.27
N SER A 777 -9.09 -10.67 10.14
CA SER A 777 -10.29 -9.84 10.27
C SER A 777 -10.54 -9.47 11.71
N ARG A 778 -10.60 -8.17 12.01
CA ARG A 778 -10.96 -7.65 13.33
C ARG A 778 -12.40 -8.00 13.69
N LEU A 779 -13.27 -8.10 12.69
CA LEU A 779 -14.71 -8.33 12.87
C LEU A 779 -15.00 -9.69 13.52
N LYS A 780 -14.10 -10.67 13.45
CA LYS A 780 -14.29 -11.96 14.13
C LYS A 780 -14.26 -11.87 15.65
N TYR A 781 -13.79 -10.73 16.21
CA TYR A 781 -13.69 -10.49 17.66
C TYR A 781 -14.78 -9.56 18.20
N PHE A 782 -15.66 -9.02 17.34
CA PHE A 782 -16.68 -8.04 17.73
C PHE A 782 -17.88 -8.62 18.46
N GLU A 783 -18.02 -9.94 18.56
CA GLU A 783 -19.10 -10.56 19.28
C GLU A 783 -18.63 -11.81 20.02
N GLU A 784 -18.92 -11.88 21.32
CA GLU A 784 -18.84 -13.12 22.10
C GLU A 784 -20.25 -13.67 22.35
N TYR A 785 -20.60 -14.77 21.70
CA TYR A 785 -21.85 -15.48 21.95
C TYR A 785 -21.55 -16.91 22.37
N PRO A 786 -21.47 -17.18 23.69
CA PRO A 786 -21.09 -18.50 24.24
C PRO A 786 -22.03 -19.64 23.82
N ASN A 787 -23.29 -19.32 23.57
CA ASN A 787 -24.32 -20.29 23.19
C ASN A 787 -24.56 -20.38 21.67
N ASN A 788 -23.67 -19.86 20.84
CA ASN A 788 -23.79 -19.99 19.40
C ASN A 788 -23.78 -21.47 18.99
N PRO A 789 -24.83 -22.00 18.33
CA PRO A 789 -24.91 -23.39 17.93
C PRO A 789 -23.77 -23.85 17.03
N SER A 790 -23.16 -22.93 16.27
CA SER A 790 -22.00 -23.20 15.43
C SER A 790 -20.69 -23.23 16.23
N GLY A 791 -20.68 -22.85 17.51
CA GLY A 791 -19.48 -22.68 18.33
C GLY A 791 -18.55 -21.56 17.85
N LYS A 792 -19.04 -20.68 16.95
CA LYS A 792 -18.30 -19.56 16.40
C LYS A 792 -19.00 -18.27 16.70
N SER A 793 -18.28 -17.33 17.30
CA SER A 793 -18.69 -15.95 17.52
C SER A 793 -18.07 -15.03 16.46
N GLY A 794 -18.41 -13.76 16.49
CA GLY A 794 -17.90 -12.73 15.60
C GLY A 794 -18.65 -12.64 14.28
N ILE A 795 -18.19 -11.71 13.46
CA ILE A 795 -18.79 -11.37 12.16
C ILE A 795 -18.01 -12.05 11.05
N TYR A 796 -18.74 -12.58 10.05
CA TYR A 796 -18.14 -13.20 8.87
C TYR A 796 -17.80 -12.18 7.81
N ASN A 797 -16.78 -12.50 7.01
CA ASN A 797 -16.36 -11.68 5.87
C ASN A 797 -17.45 -11.66 4.78
N MET A 798 -17.29 -10.75 3.82
CA MET A 798 -18.21 -10.57 2.69
C MET A 798 -18.46 -11.89 1.94
N GLY A 799 -19.72 -12.20 1.66
CA GLY A 799 -20.15 -13.32 0.85
C GLY A 799 -19.88 -13.10 -0.65
N ARG A 800 -20.61 -13.86 -1.50
CA ARG A 800 -20.48 -13.74 -2.95
C ARG A 800 -20.66 -12.31 -3.42
N ASN A 801 -19.74 -11.86 -4.30
CA ASN A 801 -19.80 -10.54 -4.90
C ASN A 801 -19.52 -10.62 -6.42
N ILE A 802 -20.34 -9.94 -7.22
CA ILE A 802 -20.16 -9.84 -8.68
C ILE A 802 -20.03 -8.37 -9.02
N SER A 803 -18.99 -8.01 -9.76
CA SER A 803 -18.72 -6.65 -10.23
C SER A 803 -18.91 -6.55 -11.74
N PHE A 804 -19.50 -5.46 -12.17
CA PHE A 804 -19.58 -5.02 -13.56
C PHE A 804 -18.79 -3.73 -13.69
N LYS A 805 -17.74 -3.71 -14.52
CA LYS A 805 -16.87 -2.55 -14.70
C LYS A 805 -16.80 -2.17 -16.17
N LEU A 806 -17.12 -0.92 -16.47
CA LEU A 806 -17.04 -0.32 -17.80
C LEU A 806 -16.03 0.81 -17.79
N THR A 807 -15.07 0.78 -18.72
CA THR A 807 -14.09 1.87 -18.91
C THR A 807 -14.18 2.37 -20.34
N VAL A 808 -14.27 3.68 -20.52
CA VAL A 808 -14.36 4.36 -21.82
C VAL A 808 -13.15 5.28 -21.98
N PRO A 809 -12.20 4.96 -22.88
CA PRO A 809 -11.08 5.84 -23.18
C PRO A 809 -11.55 7.08 -23.94
N LEU A 810 -10.94 8.23 -23.63
CA LEU A 810 -11.20 9.52 -24.25
C LEU A 810 -9.91 10.01 -24.91
N ASP A 811 -9.92 10.10 -26.23
CA ASP A 811 -8.79 10.63 -27.00
C ASP A 811 -9.19 11.98 -27.60
N PHE A 812 -8.47 13.00 -27.23
CA PHE A 812 -8.62 14.34 -27.78
C PHE A 812 -7.48 14.60 -28.77
N LYS A 813 -7.83 15.07 -29.96
CA LYS A 813 -6.83 15.40 -30.99
C LYS A 813 -6.20 16.76 -30.70
#